data_9ec69b35c9b8c065084bb257579baee2
#
_entry.id   9ec69b35c9b8c065084bb257579baee2
#
_cell.length_a   1.000
_cell.length_b   1.000
_cell.length_c   1.000
_cell.angle_alpha   90.00
_cell.angle_beta   90.00
_cell.angle_gamma   90.00
#
_symmetry.space_group_name_H-M   'P 1'
#
loop_
_entity.id
_entity.type
_entity.pdbx_description
1 polymer ?
#
loop_
_entity_poly.entity_id
_entity_poly.type
_entity_poly.pdbx_seq_one_letter_code
_entity_poly.pdbx_strand_id
1 'polypeptide(L)'
;MLKKGILIIVCLMMAMQVVNAQTGKVTGKILDGDYNDVLAFANVSVKNTEKGTTSDFEGVYALELKEGVYSFVFSFIGYESKEITEIKVKANEVITINVTLNSSVLLKEVMVTSSARQNTEASILFYQKKSATLIDGLSIASINKTGASNIASAIKSVPGVSVQDGKFVYVRGLGDRYTKSILNGMDIPGLDPDKNTIQMNIFPTNILENILVIKSASADLPADFTGGVIDIVTKDFPTQKQMEFSVSGGFNPNMHFKDNYLTYKGGATDFLGFDDGTRDIPISTAQIIPNPASASNRTLEPITRAFNPTMATENKTSLPDFGIGFNYGNQFDVNGNKLGFIASVDYKNTTTFYEGFENGIYQKPEERDEFELRFDRRQRGDIGTNNVLASVLTGLSYKTLKSKYNLNFLHIQNGESRAALFDQKTEISNAIDVVKDNLEYTERAITNVLLSGKNTSEDASFITEWKISPTYSRVYDKDVRLTTFIKLPDGFTISSDAGFPNRIWRNLEEINAVGKIDFTKKYELFTNKAVFKFGGLYSYKQRDYSVYNYEIAFRNISPTVFGGDPNAILANENIWTPSTNSGSYIRGNFEPANSFDANQNTAAAYVSNEFKMGEKLRTILGLRAEYFTTFFTGQNNLGSQIYDNENTLEEMDFFPSANIIYEYNENTNIRFSYSKTTARPSFKELSVVQIPDLLTGVIFLGNINLRPSYIDNLDFRYEVYGNQNQMLALSGFYKNFKDPIELVAFSVIAPNQFTPRNSPSAEVLGFEFEGRKNFGFMAESLKDLSLNVNVSVIGSKIKMNQGINEEFDSRKTFARDGEVIKDTRELQGQSPFLINAGLNYNNTTFGLETGLFYNVQGKTLEVVGFGQNPDVYVQPFNSLNFNFSKTMGKNNNSSISLKVDNILAEKRQSLYDSFGAAGRSFSLRQPGTSFSLGYSISL
;
A
#
# COMPACT_ATOMS: atom_id res chain seq x y z
N MET A 1 10.89 8.31 -80.40
CA MET A 1 11.17 9.38 -79.44
C MET A 1 10.96 8.96 -77.97
N LEU A 2 10.06 8.03 -77.74
CA LEU A 2 9.76 7.60 -76.33
C LEU A 2 10.89 6.86 -75.55
N LYS A 3 11.72 6.08 -76.27
CA LYS A 3 12.84 5.35 -75.69
C LYS A 3 14.05 6.25 -75.31
N LYS A 4 14.23 7.42 -75.91
CA LYS A 4 15.25 8.38 -75.51
C LYS A 4 14.84 9.27 -74.35
N GLY A 5 13.50 9.49 -74.11
CA GLY A 5 12.96 10.21 -72.96
C GLY A 5 13.09 9.44 -71.69
N ILE A 6 12.85 8.13 -71.74
CA ILE A 6 12.95 7.23 -70.55
C ILE A 6 14.42 7.08 -70.09
N LEU A 7 15.36 7.02 -71.03
CA LEU A 7 16.79 6.95 -70.69
C LEU A 7 17.31 8.23 -70.02
N ILE A 8 16.79 9.39 -70.39
CA ILE A 8 17.14 10.68 -69.78
C ILE A 8 16.51 10.81 -68.40
N ILE A 9 15.29 10.32 -68.21
CA ILE A 9 14.62 10.29 -66.85
C ILE A 9 15.34 9.31 -65.89
N VAL A 10 15.78 8.16 -66.41
CA VAL A 10 16.54 7.19 -65.58
C VAL A 10 17.96 7.71 -65.26
N CYS A 11 18.58 8.40 -66.21
CA CYS A 11 19.88 9.09 -65.93
C CYS A 11 19.73 10.29 -64.98
N LEU A 12 18.60 11.04 -65.00
CA LEU A 12 18.30 12.10 -64.07
C LEU A 12 17.94 11.53 -62.68
N MET A 13 17.27 10.39 -62.62
CA MET A 13 17.03 9.68 -61.35
C MET A 13 18.29 9.05 -60.75
N MET A 14 19.23 8.61 -61.57
CA MET A 14 20.55 8.15 -61.07
C MET A 14 21.51 9.30 -60.68
N ALA A 15 21.30 10.52 -61.18
CA ALA A 15 22.07 11.70 -60.80
C ALA A 15 21.56 12.38 -59.54
N MET A 16 20.40 12.03 -59.02
CA MET A 16 19.96 12.35 -57.64
C MET A 16 20.51 11.33 -56.66
N GLN A 17 21.81 11.04 -56.71
CA GLN A 17 22.48 10.52 -55.49
C GLN A 17 22.43 11.65 -54.50
N VAL A 18 21.56 11.48 -53.50
CA VAL A 18 21.52 12.28 -52.27
C VAL A 18 22.94 12.35 -51.74
N VAL A 19 23.55 13.52 -51.79
CA VAL A 19 24.77 13.81 -51.06
C VAL A 19 24.41 13.69 -49.60
N ASN A 20 24.51 12.50 -49.09
CA ASN A 20 24.50 12.28 -47.64
C ASN A 20 25.71 13.06 -47.12
N ALA A 21 25.43 14.16 -46.43
CA ALA A 21 26.47 14.88 -45.72
C ALA A 21 27.05 13.88 -44.74
N GLN A 22 28.28 13.43 -44.96
CA GLN A 22 28.97 12.48 -44.10
C GLN A 22 29.11 13.13 -42.71
N THR A 23 28.38 12.62 -41.74
CA THR A 23 28.42 13.08 -40.33
C THR A 23 29.28 12.14 -39.51
N GLY A 24 29.99 12.69 -38.53
CA GLY A 24 30.59 11.91 -37.44
C GLY A 24 29.69 11.97 -36.21
N LYS A 25 29.83 11.02 -35.34
CA LYS A 25 29.04 10.89 -34.11
C LYS A 25 29.91 11.16 -32.87
N VAL A 26 29.49 12.08 -32.01
CA VAL A 26 30.09 12.32 -30.69
C VAL A 26 29.17 11.74 -29.65
N THR A 27 29.69 10.86 -28.83
CA THR A 27 28.95 10.20 -27.76
C THR A 27 29.77 10.19 -26.46
N GLY A 28 29.14 9.87 -25.35
CA GLY A 28 29.85 9.72 -24.06
C GLY A 28 28.87 9.66 -22.90
N LYS A 29 29.41 9.51 -21.72
CA LYS A 29 28.67 9.44 -20.46
C LYS A 29 28.97 10.66 -19.61
N ILE A 30 27.91 11.26 -19.05
CA ILE A 30 28.03 12.39 -18.14
C ILE A 30 27.81 11.86 -16.73
N LEU A 31 28.78 12.12 -15.86
CA LEU A 31 28.82 11.61 -14.48
C LEU A 31 28.78 12.77 -13.50
N ASP A 32 28.21 12.51 -12.36
CA ASP A 32 28.30 13.29 -11.15
C ASP A 32 29.62 12.99 -10.46
N GLY A 33 30.44 14.00 -10.22
CA GLY A 33 31.74 13.85 -9.57
C GLY A 33 31.64 13.51 -8.08
N ASP A 34 30.55 13.94 -7.44
CA ASP A 34 30.32 13.70 -6.01
C ASP A 34 29.80 12.30 -5.73
N TYR A 35 28.93 11.79 -6.61
CA TYR A 35 28.26 10.50 -6.43
C TYR A 35 28.84 9.36 -7.27
N ASN A 36 29.67 9.69 -8.27
CA ASN A 36 30.05 8.76 -9.33
C ASN A 36 28.80 8.12 -10.02
N ASP A 37 27.69 8.86 -10.01
CA ASP A 37 26.45 8.48 -10.64
C ASP A 37 26.31 9.09 -12.02
N VAL A 38 25.35 8.60 -12.78
CA VAL A 38 25.06 9.17 -14.09
C VAL A 38 24.25 10.45 -13.93
N LEU A 39 24.60 11.49 -14.66
CA LEU A 39 23.79 12.68 -14.80
C LEU A 39 22.84 12.50 -15.97
N ALA A 40 21.63 12.02 -15.67
CA ALA A 40 20.57 11.95 -16.67
C ALA A 40 20.10 13.35 -17.04
N PHE A 41 19.90 13.59 -18.35
CA PHE A 41 19.38 14.84 -18.90
C PHE A 41 20.28 16.07 -18.73
N ALA A 42 21.55 15.85 -18.48
CA ALA A 42 22.54 16.91 -18.55
C ALA A 42 22.57 17.45 -19.98
N ASN A 43 22.61 18.78 -20.14
CA ASN A 43 22.60 19.45 -21.41
C ASN A 43 23.99 19.39 -22.04
N VAL A 44 24.06 19.06 -23.32
CA VAL A 44 25.25 19.03 -24.16
C VAL A 44 25.01 19.95 -25.33
N SER A 45 25.63 21.11 -25.36
CA SER A 45 25.50 22.07 -26.45
C SER A 45 26.82 22.26 -27.20
N VAL A 46 26.77 22.48 -28.49
CA VAL A 46 27.90 22.87 -29.28
C VAL A 46 28.00 24.40 -29.26
N LYS A 47 29.12 24.91 -28.72
CA LYS A 47 29.34 26.33 -28.50
C LYS A 47 29.18 27.13 -29.80
N ASN A 48 28.49 28.26 -29.75
CA ASN A 48 28.19 29.15 -30.89
C ASN A 48 27.31 28.52 -32.02
N THR A 49 26.52 27.49 -31.68
CA THR A 49 25.54 26.87 -32.56
C THR A 49 24.24 26.59 -31.84
N GLU A 50 23.16 26.35 -32.61
CA GLU A 50 21.90 25.88 -31.99
C GLU A 50 21.86 24.35 -31.81
N LYS A 51 22.96 23.65 -32.10
CA LYS A 51 23.03 22.20 -32.00
C LYS A 51 23.36 21.78 -30.56
N GLY A 52 22.57 20.84 -30.10
CA GLY A 52 22.75 20.25 -28.77
C GLY A 52 21.92 18.98 -28.61
N THR A 53 22.13 18.32 -27.50
CA THR A 53 21.37 17.13 -27.05
C THR A 53 21.37 17.10 -25.53
N THR A 54 20.61 16.18 -24.94
CA THR A 54 20.67 15.88 -23.51
C THR A 54 21.11 14.44 -23.31
N SER A 55 21.74 14.14 -22.17
CA SER A 55 22.00 12.76 -21.79
C SER A 55 20.70 12.01 -21.51
N ASP A 56 20.69 10.71 -21.71
CA ASP A 56 19.56 9.81 -21.38
C ASP A 56 19.56 9.42 -19.89
N PHE A 57 18.65 8.53 -19.46
CA PHE A 57 18.57 8.03 -18.07
C PHE A 57 19.86 7.36 -17.58
N GLU A 58 20.70 6.87 -18.50
CA GLU A 58 21.96 6.24 -18.19
C GLU A 58 23.14 7.25 -18.26
N GLY A 59 22.81 8.54 -18.38
CA GLY A 59 23.78 9.61 -18.52
C GLY A 59 24.48 9.66 -19.88
N VAL A 60 24.02 8.88 -20.87
CA VAL A 60 24.68 8.77 -22.19
C VAL A 60 24.09 9.80 -23.15
N TYR A 61 24.95 10.55 -23.80
CA TYR A 61 24.57 11.48 -24.85
C TYR A 61 25.12 11.03 -26.21
N ALA A 62 24.49 11.44 -27.27
CA ALA A 62 24.96 11.26 -28.62
C ALA A 62 24.50 12.43 -29.51
N LEU A 63 25.43 12.97 -30.30
CA LEU A 63 25.17 14.08 -31.20
C LEU A 63 25.89 13.83 -32.53
N GLU A 64 25.16 13.98 -33.63
CA GLU A 64 25.71 13.86 -35.01
C GLU A 64 26.06 15.24 -35.55
N LEU A 65 27.29 15.37 -36.05
CA LEU A 65 27.85 16.61 -36.54
C LEU A 65 28.56 16.39 -37.88
N LYS A 66 28.54 17.39 -38.70
CA LYS A 66 29.39 17.41 -39.92
C LYS A 66 30.84 17.38 -39.53
N GLU A 67 31.72 16.96 -40.43
CA GLU A 67 33.15 17.05 -40.25
C GLU A 67 33.57 18.49 -39.91
N GLY A 68 34.36 18.63 -38.79
CA GLY A 68 34.75 19.92 -38.28
C GLY A 68 35.40 19.86 -36.90
N VAL A 69 35.81 21.00 -36.41
CA VAL A 69 36.37 21.18 -35.05
C VAL A 69 35.31 21.88 -34.20
N TYR A 70 34.97 21.31 -33.06
CA TYR A 70 33.89 21.81 -32.23
C TYR A 70 34.31 21.95 -30.77
N SER A 71 33.68 22.90 -30.05
CA SER A 71 33.75 23.03 -28.61
C SER A 71 32.39 22.66 -28.03
N PHE A 72 32.37 21.78 -27.02
CA PHE A 72 31.17 21.33 -26.34
C PHE A 72 31.07 21.93 -24.96
N VAL A 73 29.89 22.38 -24.60
CA VAL A 73 29.57 22.82 -23.23
C VAL A 73 28.61 21.82 -22.61
N PHE A 74 29.04 21.22 -21.52
CA PHE A 74 28.29 20.29 -20.68
C PHE A 74 27.78 21.06 -19.47
N SER A 75 26.47 21.05 -19.26
CA SER A 75 25.85 21.77 -18.13
C SER A 75 24.68 21.00 -17.53
N PHE A 76 24.54 21.18 -16.24
CA PHE A 76 23.41 20.61 -15.50
C PHE A 76 23.06 21.55 -14.35
N ILE A 77 21.77 21.61 -13.96
CA ILE A 77 21.31 22.51 -12.90
C ILE A 77 21.98 22.11 -11.58
N GLY A 78 22.69 23.07 -10.94
CA GLY A 78 23.41 22.83 -9.69
C GLY A 78 24.86 22.35 -9.87
N TYR A 79 25.38 22.26 -11.11
CA TYR A 79 26.74 21.85 -11.43
C TYR A 79 27.50 22.94 -12.17
N GLU A 80 28.84 22.93 -12.02
CA GLU A 80 29.72 23.77 -12.83
C GLU A 80 29.69 23.31 -14.27
N SER A 81 29.44 24.23 -15.19
CA SER A 81 29.50 23.94 -16.62
C SER A 81 30.92 23.63 -17.03
N LYS A 82 31.13 22.56 -17.79
CA LYS A 82 32.43 22.13 -18.29
C LYS A 82 32.49 22.30 -19.79
N GLU A 83 33.48 23.03 -20.26
CA GLU A 83 33.75 23.21 -21.69
C GLU A 83 34.92 22.31 -22.12
N ILE A 84 34.73 21.57 -23.23
CA ILE A 84 35.79 20.78 -23.87
C ILE A 84 35.92 21.29 -25.30
N THR A 85 37.11 21.80 -25.60
CA THR A 85 37.41 22.46 -26.88
C THR A 85 38.21 21.57 -27.83
N GLU A 86 38.30 21.97 -29.13
CA GLU A 86 39.14 21.33 -30.15
C GLU A 86 38.83 19.88 -30.50
N ILE A 87 37.55 19.46 -30.33
CA ILE A 87 37.10 18.12 -30.72
C ILE A 87 36.98 18.04 -32.27
N LYS A 88 37.83 17.22 -32.87
CA LYS A 88 37.87 17.02 -34.33
C LYS A 88 36.94 15.90 -34.72
N VAL A 89 35.76 16.24 -35.23
CA VAL A 89 34.78 15.26 -35.73
C VAL A 89 35.10 14.95 -37.19
N LYS A 90 35.33 13.70 -37.54
CA LYS A 90 35.50 13.22 -38.91
C LYS A 90 34.27 12.42 -39.35
N ALA A 91 34.02 12.43 -40.66
CA ALA A 91 32.96 11.67 -41.27
C ALA A 91 33.07 10.16 -40.96
N ASN A 92 31.93 9.54 -40.54
CA ASN A 92 31.83 8.13 -40.18
C ASN A 92 32.67 7.68 -38.97
N GLU A 93 33.22 8.62 -38.16
CA GLU A 93 33.94 8.33 -36.95
C GLU A 93 33.04 8.52 -35.69
N VAL A 94 33.16 7.63 -34.73
CA VAL A 94 32.52 7.76 -33.41
C VAL A 94 33.54 8.19 -32.39
N ILE A 95 33.34 9.37 -31.80
CA ILE A 95 34.22 9.92 -30.77
C ILE A 95 33.51 9.77 -29.43
N THR A 96 34.15 9.13 -28.46
CA THR A 96 33.63 8.97 -27.11
C THR A 96 34.27 9.94 -26.15
N ILE A 97 33.46 10.82 -25.52
CA ILE A 97 33.91 11.79 -24.52
C ILE A 97 33.07 11.63 -23.26
N ASN A 98 33.67 11.04 -22.25
CA ASN A 98 33.04 10.94 -20.93
C ASN A 98 33.38 12.20 -20.13
N VAL A 99 32.37 12.78 -19.46
CA VAL A 99 32.49 14.04 -18.74
C VAL A 99 32.01 13.89 -17.32
N THR A 100 32.80 14.33 -16.38
CA THR A 100 32.38 14.44 -14.99
C THR A 100 32.13 15.92 -14.68
N LEU A 101 30.90 16.22 -14.19
CA LEU A 101 30.52 17.53 -13.69
C LEU A 101 30.57 17.50 -12.16
N ASN A 102 31.14 18.54 -11.58
CA ASN A 102 31.21 18.73 -10.13
C ASN A 102 30.13 19.70 -9.69
N SER A 103 29.56 19.52 -8.49
CA SER A 103 28.60 20.47 -7.94
C SER A 103 29.21 21.85 -7.75
N SER A 104 28.46 22.90 -8.07
CA SER A 104 28.91 24.29 -7.94
C SER A 104 28.84 24.72 -6.46
N VAL A 105 29.96 25.07 -5.88
CA VAL A 105 30.08 25.49 -4.47
C VAL A 105 29.46 26.88 -4.19
N LEU A 106 29.02 27.61 -5.20
CA LEU A 106 28.60 29.02 -5.10
C LEU A 106 27.09 29.25 -4.95
N LEU A 107 26.25 28.21 -4.95
CA LEU A 107 24.82 28.37 -4.69
C LEU A 107 24.42 27.62 -3.41
N LYS A 108 24.57 28.30 -2.27
CA LYS A 108 24.08 27.86 -0.95
C LYS A 108 22.53 27.83 -0.84
N GLU A 109 21.83 28.04 -1.91
CA GLU A 109 20.37 28.00 -1.95
C GLU A 109 19.91 27.03 -3.06
N VAL A 110 19.21 25.99 -2.61
CA VAL A 110 18.64 24.92 -3.45
C VAL A 110 19.70 23.99 -4.08
N MET A 111 20.27 23.12 -3.26
CA MET A 111 20.91 21.93 -3.81
C MET A 111 19.85 21.03 -4.47
N VAL A 112 19.67 21.17 -5.76
CA VAL A 112 19.08 20.12 -6.61
C VAL A 112 20.19 19.09 -6.79
N THR A 113 20.35 18.24 -5.80
CA THR A 113 21.31 17.15 -5.85
C THR A 113 20.83 16.12 -6.87
N SER A 114 21.71 15.79 -7.79
CA SER A 114 21.73 14.62 -8.68
C SER A 114 20.37 14.14 -9.24
N SER A 115 20.20 14.26 -10.52
CA SER A 115 19.01 13.81 -11.28
C SER A 115 18.75 12.31 -11.27
N ALA A 116 19.67 11.50 -10.76
CA ALA A 116 19.47 10.07 -10.59
C ALA A 116 18.60 9.74 -9.36
N ARG A 117 18.43 10.66 -8.42
CA ARG A 117 17.62 10.47 -7.21
C ARG A 117 16.27 11.15 -7.33
N GLN A 118 15.23 10.37 -7.18
CA GLN A 118 13.84 10.84 -7.24
C GLN A 118 13.38 11.39 -5.88
N ASN A 119 14.22 12.13 -5.17
CA ASN A 119 13.95 12.67 -3.83
C ASN A 119 13.38 14.09 -3.83
N THR A 120 13.35 14.76 -4.99
CA THR A 120 12.77 16.10 -5.18
C THR A 120 11.50 16.07 -6.02
N GLU A 121 10.65 17.08 -5.87
CA GLU A 121 9.45 17.24 -6.72
C GLU A 121 9.79 17.36 -8.20
N ALA A 122 10.85 18.12 -8.52
CA ALA A 122 11.29 18.31 -9.89
C ALA A 122 11.75 17.01 -10.54
N SER A 123 12.47 16.16 -9.79
CA SER A 123 12.94 14.87 -10.30
C SER A 123 11.78 13.89 -10.51
N ILE A 124 10.78 13.86 -9.63
CA ILE A 124 9.57 13.04 -9.81
C ILE A 124 8.78 13.52 -11.05
N LEU A 125 8.53 14.81 -11.20
CA LEU A 125 7.81 15.35 -12.36
C LEU A 125 8.56 15.09 -13.68
N PHE A 126 9.89 15.18 -13.64
CA PHE A 126 10.70 14.86 -14.82
C PHE A 126 10.63 13.36 -15.14
N TYR A 127 10.70 12.49 -14.13
CA TYR A 127 10.52 11.05 -14.30
C TYR A 127 9.12 10.73 -14.85
N GLN A 128 8.08 11.35 -14.33
CA GLN A 128 6.70 11.24 -14.81
C GLN A 128 6.59 11.64 -16.30
N LYS A 129 7.17 12.79 -16.69
CA LYS A 129 7.18 13.29 -18.06
C LYS A 129 7.84 12.31 -19.03
N LYS A 130 8.94 11.64 -18.63
CA LYS A 130 9.74 10.73 -19.47
C LYS A 130 9.35 9.26 -19.35
N SER A 131 8.56 8.88 -18.36
CA SER A 131 8.13 7.49 -18.17
C SER A 131 7.40 6.94 -19.39
N ALA A 132 7.57 5.63 -19.62
CA ALA A 132 6.81 4.86 -20.61
C ALA A 132 5.35 4.64 -20.16
N THR A 133 5.14 4.49 -18.83
CA THR A 133 3.84 4.25 -18.20
C THR A 133 3.28 5.53 -17.58
N LEU A 134 1.98 5.53 -17.27
CA LEU A 134 1.34 6.59 -16.50
C LEU A 134 1.78 6.44 -15.04
N ILE A 135 2.57 7.38 -14.54
CA ILE A 135 3.10 7.39 -13.19
C ILE A 135 2.77 8.71 -12.52
N ASP A 136 2.34 8.64 -11.27
CA ASP A 136 2.34 9.76 -10.34
C ASP A 136 3.25 9.40 -9.17
N GLY A 137 3.79 10.37 -8.46
CA GLY A 137 4.72 10.07 -7.37
C GLY A 137 4.87 11.19 -6.37
N LEU A 138 5.37 10.82 -5.20
CA LEU A 138 5.74 11.71 -4.11
C LEU A 138 7.21 11.53 -3.78
N SER A 139 7.99 12.59 -3.90
CA SER A 139 9.33 12.64 -3.35
C SER A 139 9.31 12.75 -1.84
N ILE A 140 10.39 12.39 -1.16
CA ILE A 140 10.51 12.64 0.29
C ILE A 140 10.37 14.13 0.62
N ALA A 141 10.79 15.03 -0.27
CA ALA A 141 10.58 16.47 -0.11
C ALA A 141 9.08 16.81 -0.09
N SER A 142 8.28 16.21 -0.98
CA SER A 142 6.81 16.40 -0.98
C SER A 142 6.15 15.78 0.25
N ILE A 143 6.62 14.61 0.68
CA ILE A 143 6.10 13.91 1.88
C ILE A 143 6.34 14.76 3.13
N ASN A 144 7.53 15.31 3.27
CA ASN A 144 7.88 16.17 4.40
C ASN A 144 7.01 17.44 4.44
N LYS A 145 6.67 18.02 3.27
CA LYS A 145 5.74 19.17 3.17
C LYS A 145 4.34 18.86 3.72
N THR A 146 3.85 17.66 3.56
CA THR A 146 2.55 17.26 4.12
C THR A 146 2.61 16.92 5.61
N GLY A 147 3.80 16.83 6.20
CA GLY A 147 4.01 16.41 7.59
C GLY A 147 3.57 14.96 7.84
N ALA A 148 3.48 14.15 6.82
CA ALA A 148 3.07 12.76 6.93
C ALA A 148 4.10 11.92 7.70
N SER A 149 3.65 11.18 8.70
CA SER A 149 4.52 10.34 9.54
C SER A 149 4.65 8.89 9.04
N ASN A 150 3.83 8.50 8.09
CA ASN A 150 3.86 7.18 7.44
C ASN A 150 3.34 7.27 6.01
N ILE A 151 3.51 6.18 5.24
CA ILE A 151 3.09 6.12 3.84
C ILE A 151 1.59 6.33 3.67
N ALA A 152 0.74 5.74 4.51
CA ALA A 152 -0.71 5.85 4.40
C ALA A 152 -1.19 7.31 4.50
N SER A 153 -0.53 8.13 5.31
CA SER A 153 -0.86 9.57 5.39
C SER A 153 -0.29 10.36 4.23
N ALA A 154 0.90 10.01 3.72
CA ALA A 154 1.54 10.70 2.61
C ALA A 154 0.80 10.49 1.28
N ILE A 155 0.44 9.25 0.97
CA ILE A 155 -0.05 8.85 -0.35
C ILE A 155 -1.44 9.42 -0.71
N LYS A 156 -2.20 9.91 0.28
CA LYS A 156 -3.50 10.59 0.06
C LYS A 156 -3.39 11.81 -0.86
N SER A 157 -2.21 12.42 -0.96
CA SER A 157 -1.98 13.57 -1.83
C SER A 157 -1.74 13.19 -3.30
N VAL A 158 -1.60 11.90 -3.64
CA VAL A 158 -1.46 11.43 -5.01
C VAL A 158 -2.82 11.43 -5.71
N PRO A 159 -2.91 11.89 -6.98
CA PRO A 159 -4.15 11.86 -7.75
C PRO A 159 -4.77 10.47 -7.81
N GLY A 160 -6.10 10.37 -7.64
CA GLY A 160 -6.83 9.11 -7.73
C GLY A 160 -6.50 8.08 -6.66
N VAL A 161 -5.82 8.48 -5.58
CA VAL A 161 -5.48 7.60 -4.45
C VAL A 161 -6.33 7.96 -3.23
N SER A 162 -6.89 6.95 -2.59
CA SER A 162 -7.59 7.04 -1.30
C SER A 162 -7.03 6.04 -0.29
N VAL A 163 -7.28 6.30 0.99
CA VAL A 163 -6.82 5.42 2.08
C VAL A 163 -7.99 5.07 2.98
N GLN A 164 -8.32 3.79 3.00
CA GLN A 164 -9.35 3.24 3.87
C GLN A 164 -8.75 2.84 5.23
N ASP A 165 -9.50 3.09 6.31
CA ASP A 165 -9.14 2.79 7.70
C ASP A 165 -7.78 3.37 8.16
N GLY A 166 -7.21 4.32 7.39
CA GLY A 166 -5.90 4.87 7.66
C GLY A 166 -4.73 3.91 7.38
N LYS A 167 -4.98 2.76 6.78
CA LYS A 167 -4.02 1.66 6.59
C LYS A 167 -3.89 1.21 5.14
N PHE A 168 -5.02 1.02 4.43
CA PHE A 168 -5.07 0.38 3.11
C PHE A 168 -5.23 1.40 1.99
N VAL A 169 -4.45 1.26 0.95
CA VAL A 169 -4.45 2.20 -0.18
C VAL A 169 -5.24 1.64 -1.35
N TYR A 170 -6.12 2.48 -1.89
CA TYR A 170 -6.96 2.21 -3.05
C TYR A 170 -6.58 3.18 -4.17
N VAL A 171 -6.38 2.67 -5.36
CA VAL A 171 -6.02 3.47 -6.53
C VAL A 171 -7.19 3.49 -7.50
N ARG A 172 -7.58 4.71 -7.96
CA ARG A 172 -8.72 4.93 -8.86
C ARG A 172 -10.04 4.40 -8.31
N GLY A 173 -10.20 4.49 -6.99
CA GLY A 173 -11.39 3.99 -6.30
C GLY A 173 -11.58 2.48 -6.33
N LEU A 174 -10.61 1.72 -6.80
CA LEU A 174 -10.65 0.26 -6.81
C LEU A 174 -10.11 -0.30 -5.50
N GLY A 175 -10.80 -1.30 -4.96
CA GLY A 175 -10.48 -1.91 -3.68
C GLY A 175 -9.06 -2.51 -3.60
N ASP A 176 -8.69 -2.94 -2.41
CA ASP A 176 -7.36 -3.46 -2.09
C ASP A 176 -6.92 -4.61 -3.01
N ARG A 177 -7.83 -5.47 -3.46
CA ARG A 177 -7.57 -6.56 -4.42
C ARG A 177 -6.94 -6.09 -5.72
N TYR A 178 -7.32 -4.90 -6.18
CA TYR A 178 -6.92 -4.35 -7.47
C TYR A 178 -5.72 -3.42 -7.39
N THR A 179 -5.15 -3.24 -6.20
CA THR A 179 -3.97 -2.42 -5.93
C THR A 179 -2.81 -3.30 -5.47
N LYS A 180 -1.67 -3.22 -6.14
CA LYS A 180 -0.45 -3.97 -5.78
C LYS A 180 0.54 -3.07 -5.07
N SER A 181 1.14 -3.55 -3.99
CA SER A 181 2.23 -2.87 -3.28
C SER A 181 3.53 -3.64 -3.46
N ILE A 182 4.59 -2.92 -3.80
CA ILE A 182 5.94 -3.47 -3.97
C ILE A 182 6.95 -2.61 -3.20
N LEU A 183 8.06 -3.20 -2.82
CA LEU A 183 9.18 -2.53 -2.14
C LEU A 183 10.42 -2.58 -3.04
N ASN A 184 10.92 -1.42 -3.46
CA ASN A 184 12.07 -1.32 -4.38
C ASN A 184 11.89 -2.15 -5.67
N GLY A 185 10.65 -2.19 -6.18
CA GLY A 185 10.28 -2.95 -7.38
C GLY A 185 10.10 -4.45 -7.18
N MET A 186 10.08 -4.96 -5.93
CA MET A 186 9.90 -6.36 -5.59
C MET A 186 8.63 -6.58 -4.77
N ASP A 187 7.94 -7.70 -5.00
CA ASP A 187 6.72 -8.07 -4.28
C ASP A 187 7.01 -8.33 -2.79
N ILE A 188 6.12 -7.87 -1.93
CA ILE A 188 6.20 -8.05 -0.47
C ILE A 188 4.87 -8.59 0.07
N PRO A 189 4.92 -9.42 1.12
CA PRO A 189 3.72 -10.01 1.71
C PRO A 189 2.85 -8.98 2.44
N GLY A 190 1.53 -9.20 2.45
CA GLY A 190 0.61 -8.49 3.31
C GLY A 190 0.72 -8.94 4.77
N LEU A 191 0.50 -8.02 5.72
CA LEU A 191 0.48 -8.30 7.17
C LEU A 191 -0.93 -8.33 7.76
N ASP A 192 -1.92 -8.45 6.94
CA ASP A 192 -3.31 -8.54 7.39
C ASP A 192 -3.90 -9.84 6.85
N PRO A 193 -4.37 -10.76 7.71
CA PRO A 193 -5.00 -11.97 7.24
C PRO A 193 -6.29 -11.69 6.45
N ASP A 194 -6.88 -10.49 6.64
CA ASP A 194 -8.16 -10.10 6.08
C ASP A 194 -8.10 -9.24 4.83
N LYS A 195 -6.89 -8.75 4.45
CA LYS A 195 -6.69 -7.83 3.31
C LYS A 195 -5.62 -8.34 2.35
N ASN A 196 -5.78 -7.99 1.08
CA ASN A 196 -4.86 -8.42 0.02
C ASN A 196 -3.65 -7.48 -0.14
N THR A 197 -3.71 -6.27 0.41
CA THR A 197 -2.62 -5.29 0.37
C THR A 197 -1.95 -5.14 1.72
N ILE A 198 -0.70 -4.68 1.68
CA ILE A 198 0.05 -4.37 2.89
C ILE A 198 -0.51 -3.13 3.60
N GLN A 199 -0.44 -3.12 4.91
CA GLN A 199 -0.77 -1.96 5.73
C GLN A 199 0.30 -0.87 5.56
N MET A 200 -0.04 0.23 4.92
CA MET A 200 0.91 1.30 4.60
C MET A 200 1.30 2.17 5.80
N ASN A 201 0.54 2.11 6.89
CA ASN A 201 0.83 2.87 8.11
C ASN A 201 2.02 2.33 8.91
N ILE A 202 2.49 1.10 8.64
CA ILE A 202 3.65 0.51 9.30
C ILE A 202 4.99 0.98 8.71
N PHE A 203 4.99 1.60 7.53
CA PHE A 203 6.20 2.15 6.92
C PHE A 203 6.37 3.62 7.32
N PRO A 204 7.36 3.95 8.17
CA PRO A 204 7.63 5.33 8.53
C PRO A 204 8.26 6.09 7.37
N THR A 205 8.02 7.40 7.30
CA THR A 205 8.51 8.22 6.17
C THR A 205 10.02 8.44 6.19
N ASN A 206 10.68 8.27 7.33
CA ASN A 206 12.12 8.47 7.46
C ASN A 206 12.99 7.45 6.72
N ILE A 207 12.44 6.27 6.36
CA ILE A 207 13.15 5.24 5.57
C ILE A 207 12.99 5.43 4.05
N LEU A 208 12.14 6.39 3.61
CA LEU A 208 11.74 6.54 2.21
C LEU A 208 12.61 7.52 1.44
N GLU A 209 12.81 7.24 0.17
CA GLU A 209 13.29 8.19 -0.84
C GLU A 209 12.11 8.80 -1.63
N ASN A 210 11.21 7.94 -2.10
CA ASN A 210 9.98 8.34 -2.79
C ASN A 210 8.92 7.24 -2.74
N ILE A 211 7.72 7.58 -3.20
CA ILE A 211 6.62 6.65 -3.45
C ILE A 211 6.17 6.88 -4.89
N LEU A 212 6.14 5.82 -5.69
CA LEU A 212 5.63 5.86 -7.05
C LEU A 212 4.29 5.14 -7.15
N VAL A 213 3.33 5.74 -7.85
CA VAL A 213 2.03 5.14 -8.15
C VAL A 213 1.92 4.97 -9.65
N ILE A 214 2.08 3.75 -10.11
CA ILE A 214 2.08 3.38 -11.52
C ILE A 214 0.67 2.96 -11.91
N LYS A 215 0.03 3.69 -12.82
CA LYS A 215 -1.40 3.56 -13.15
C LYS A 215 -1.67 2.85 -14.48
N SER A 216 -0.66 2.64 -15.31
CA SER A 216 -0.78 1.80 -16.52
C SER A 216 0.25 0.69 -16.52
N ALA A 217 -0.09 -0.46 -17.11
CA ALA A 217 0.79 -1.61 -17.12
C ALA A 217 1.85 -1.53 -18.25
N SER A 218 2.99 -2.14 -17.98
CA SER A 218 4.03 -2.49 -18.94
C SER A 218 4.48 -3.91 -18.72
N ALA A 219 5.10 -4.55 -19.71
CA ALA A 219 5.43 -5.97 -19.65
C ALA A 219 6.44 -6.34 -18.54
N ASP A 220 7.27 -5.41 -18.09
CA ASP A 220 8.26 -5.57 -17.04
C ASP A 220 7.67 -5.49 -15.62
N LEU A 221 6.40 -5.08 -15.48
CA LEU A 221 5.64 -5.07 -14.21
C LEU A 221 4.87 -6.38 -14.01
N PRO A 222 4.57 -6.76 -12.77
CA PRO A 222 3.62 -7.85 -12.49
C PRO A 222 2.27 -7.58 -13.17
N ALA A 223 1.54 -8.63 -13.58
CA ALA A 223 0.24 -8.47 -14.22
C ALA A 223 -0.93 -8.40 -13.23
N ASP A 224 -0.71 -8.74 -11.97
CA ASP A 224 -1.72 -8.84 -10.91
C ASP A 224 -2.05 -7.48 -10.25
N PHE A 225 -2.44 -6.50 -11.07
CA PHE A 225 -2.99 -5.22 -10.60
C PHE A 225 -3.93 -4.60 -11.64
N THR A 226 -4.80 -3.69 -11.18
CA THR A 226 -5.76 -3.02 -12.06
C THR A 226 -5.91 -1.54 -11.74
N GLY A 227 -5.97 -1.18 -10.46
CA GLY A 227 -5.99 0.21 -10.01
C GLY A 227 -4.65 0.88 -10.22
N GLY A 228 -3.60 0.27 -9.69
CA GLY A 228 -2.22 0.71 -9.82
C GLY A 228 -1.25 -0.10 -8.97
N VAL A 229 0.04 0.10 -9.24
CA VAL A 229 1.14 -0.42 -8.42
C VAL A 229 1.71 0.71 -7.58
N ILE A 230 1.86 0.46 -6.28
CA ILE A 230 2.51 1.39 -5.34
C ILE A 230 3.90 0.85 -5.07
N ASP A 231 4.92 1.52 -5.61
CA ASP A 231 6.32 1.17 -5.35
C ASP A 231 6.87 2.05 -4.24
N ILE A 232 7.22 1.42 -3.14
CA ILE A 232 7.84 2.02 -1.96
C ILE A 232 9.35 1.99 -2.18
N VAL A 233 9.96 3.15 -2.45
CA VAL A 233 11.39 3.23 -2.69
C VAL A 233 12.09 3.70 -1.42
N THR A 234 12.98 2.87 -0.89
CA THR A 234 13.75 3.17 0.31
C THR A 234 14.96 4.04 0.00
N LYS A 235 15.43 4.79 1.02
CA LYS A 235 16.62 5.64 0.91
C LYS A 235 17.84 4.87 0.42
N ASP A 236 18.61 5.53 -0.43
CA ASP A 236 19.97 5.14 -0.80
C ASP A 236 20.99 5.94 0.04
N PHE A 237 22.28 5.60 -0.02
CA PHE A 237 23.32 6.29 0.75
C PHE A 237 23.47 7.75 0.32
N PRO A 238 23.80 8.70 1.24
CA PRO A 238 24.03 10.11 0.93
C PRO A 238 25.43 10.34 0.34
N THR A 239 25.61 11.47 -0.35
CA THR A 239 26.91 11.90 -0.90
C THR A 239 27.91 12.34 0.14
N GLN A 240 27.44 12.89 1.22
CA GLN A 240 28.24 13.38 2.33
C GLN A 240 27.75 12.74 3.61
N LYS A 241 28.59 12.69 4.62
CA LYS A 241 28.19 12.26 5.95
C LYS A 241 26.97 13.05 6.37
N GLN A 242 25.90 12.34 6.68
CA GLN A 242 24.65 12.88 7.22
C GLN A 242 24.31 12.13 8.49
N MET A 243 23.98 12.86 9.52
CA MET A 243 23.45 12.31 10.75
C MET A 243 22.24 13.17 11.14
N GLU A 244 21.08 12.54 11.26
CA GLU A 244 19.84 13.22 11.59
C GLU A 244 19.21 12.55 12.82
N PHE A 245 18.80 13.38 13.77
CA PHE A 245 18.04 12.96 14.94
C PHE A 245 16.71 13.70 14.96
N SER A 246 15.63 12.99 15.22
CA SER A 246 14.27 13.55 15.28
C SER A 246 13.51 13.07 16.51
N VAL A 247 12.71 13.97 17.08
CA VAL A 247 11.77 13.67 18.17
C VAL A 247 10.42 14.26 17.82
N SER A 248 9.36 13.54 18.11
CA SER A 248 7.99 14.00 17.89
C SER A 248 7.09 13.66 19.06
N GLY A 249 6.10 14.52 19.30
CA GLY A 249 5.03 14.30 20.27
C GLY A 249 3.68 14.57 19.63
N GLY A 250 2.65 13.81 20.01
CA GLY A 250 1.29 13.95 19.54
C GLY A 250 0.28 14.10 20.66
N PHE A 251 -0.74 14.91 20.44
CA PHE A 251 -1.83 15.14 21.38
C PHE A 251 -3.17 15.16 20.67
N ASN A 252 -4.14 14.44 21.21
CA ASN A 252 -5.53 14.46 20.77
C ASN A 252 -6.44 14.59 22.01
N PRO A 253 -7.24 15.66 22.11
CA PRO A 253 -8.08 15.88 23.28
C PRO A 253 -9.12 14.78 23.53
N ASN A 254 -9.53 14.07 22.49
CA ASN A 254 -10.50 12.97 22.60
C ASN A 254 -9.86 11.64 23.04
N MET A 255 -8.52 11.52 22.96
CA MET A 255 -7.81 10.26 23.15
C MET A 255 -6.81 10.27 24.31
N HIS A 256 -6.18 11.44 24.58
CA HIS A 256 -5.06 11.54 25.54
C HIS A 256 -5.46 12.22 26.82
N PHE A 257 -4.81 11.82 27.91
CA PHE A 257 -5.09 12.24 29.29
C PHE A 257 -6.52 11.95 29.74
N LYS A 258 -7.06 10.81 29.24
CA LYS A 258 -8.36 10.28 29.62
C LYS A 258 -8.18 9.23 30.73
N ASP A 259 -8.79 9.46 31.89
CA ASP A 259 -8.69 8.54 33.04
C ASP A 259 -9.50 7.26 32.85
N ASN A 260 -10.47 7.28 31.94
CA ASN A 260 -11.29 6.12 31.55
C ASN A 260 -10.74 5.36 30.34
N TYR A 261 -9.49 5.61 29.92
CA TYR A 261 -8.84 4.87 28.84
C TYR A 261 -8.77 3.38 29.21
N LEU A 262 -9.30 2.53 28.30
CA LEU A 262 -9.31 1.10 28.49
C LEU A 262 -7.97 0.47 28.12
N THR A 263 -7.45 -0.37 29.00
CA THR A 263 -6.26 -1.18 28.81
C THR A 263 -6.37 -2.48 29.61
N TYR A 264 -5.30 -3.24 29.69
CA TYR A 264 -5.15 -4.39 30.57
C TYR A 264 -3.67 -4.63 30.90
N LYS A 265 -3.39 -5.45 31.91
CA LYS A 265 -2.01 -5.78 32.31
C LYS A 265 -1.34 -6.62 31.21
N GLY A 266 -0.36 -6.03 30.55
CA GLY A 266 0.43 -6.65 29.48
C GLY A 266 1.78 -7.22 29.93
N GLY A 267 2.63 -7.58 28.97
CA GLY A 267 4.01 -8.01 29.14
C GLY A 267 4.99 -6.86 29.38
N ALA A 268 6.17 -7.16 29.91
CA ALA A 268 7.20 -6.17 30.17
C ALA A 268 7.85 -5.59 28.92
N THR A 269 7.73 -6.25 27.76
CA THR A 269 8.32 -5.85 26.47
C THR A 269 7.33 -5.26 25.50
N ASP A 270 6.06 -5.06 25.90
CA ASP A 270 5.03 -4.43 25.05
C ASP A 270 5.47 -3.08 24.48
N PHE A 271 6.26 -2.30 25.27
CA PHE A 271 6.81 -1.01 24.83
C PHE A 271 7.86 -1.13 23.71
N LEU A 272 8.36 -2.34 23.40
CA LEU A 272 9.23 -2.62 22.27
C LEU A 272 8.47 -3.21 21.07
N GLY A 273 7.17 -3.49 21.24
CA GLY A 273 6.30 -4.01 20.21
C GLY A 273 6.31 -5.53 20.05
N PHE A 274 6.80 -6.27 21.06
CA PHE A 274 6.74 -7.74 21.10
C PHE A 274 6.45 -8.27 22.51
N ASP A 275 5.84 -9.45 22.59
CA ASP A 275 5.51 -10.13 23.84
C ASP A 275 6.75 -10.79 24.46
N ASP A 276 6.84 -10.83 25.79
CA ASP A 276 7.91 -11.44 26.57
C ASP A 276 7.64 -12.91 26.96
N GLY A 277 6.62 -13.52 26.34
CA GLY A 277 6.15 -14.86 26.66
C GLY A 277 4.98 -14.89 27.66
N THR A 278 4.59 -13.73 28.21
CA THR A 278 3.44 -13.62 29.13
C THR A 278 2.13 -14.09 28.51
N ARG A 279 2.03 -14.00 27.16
CA ARG A 279 0.86 -14.39 26.38
C ARG A 279 1.09 -15.63 25.53
N ASP A 280 2.14 -16.40 25.76
CA ASP A 280 2.32 -17.69 25.08
C ASP A 280 1.27 -18.70 25.53
N ILE A 281 1.00 -19.72 24.69
CA ILE A 281 0.14 -20.85 25.06
C ILE A 281 0.81 -21.57 26.23
N PRO A 282 0.17 -21.64 27.42
CA PRO A 282 0.85 -22.10 28.63
C PRO A 282 1.01 -23.62 28.71
N ILE A 283 0.49 -24.36 27.73
CA ILE A 283 0.53 -25.82 27.65
C ILE A 283 0.99 -26.27 26.26
N SER A 284 1.42 -27.51 26.12
CA SER A 284 1.71 -28.06 24.79
C SER A 284 0.44 -28.11 23.95
N THR A 285 0.52 -27.66 22.69
CA THR A 285 -0.60 -27.69 21.73
C THR A 285 -1.01 -29.14 21.38
N ALA A 286 -0.13 -30.12 21.57
CA ALA A 286 -0.44 -31.53 21.40
C ALA A 286 -1.06 -32.18 22.66
N GLN A 287 -1.18 -31.42 23.78
CA GLN A 287 -1.70 -31.97 25.03
C GLN A 287 -3.21 -32.13 24.98
N ILE A 288 -3.68 -33.34 25.22
CA ILE A 288 -5.14 -33.62 25.36
C ILE A 288 -5.60 -33.06 26.72
N ILE A 289 -6.59 -32.18 26.66
CA ILE A 289 -7.23 -31.63 27.86
C ILE A 289 -8.35 -32.60 28.32
N PRO A 290 -8.25 -33.20 29.52
CA PRO A 290 -9.25 -34.19 29.94
C PRO A 290 -10.57 -33.51 30.37
N ASN A 291 -11.68 -34.23 30.19
CA ASN A 291 -12.97 -33.83 30.74
C ASN A 291 -12.96 -34.04 32.26
N PRO A 292 -13.64 -33.18 33.09
CA PRO A 292 -13.78 -33.38 34.53
C PRO A 292 -14.35 -34.74 34.96
N ALA A 293 -15.15 -35.38 34.09
CA ALA A 293 -15.69 -36.73 34.37
C ALA A 293 -14.73 -37.88 33.99
N SER A 294 -13.58 -37.58 33.36
CA SER A 294 -12.60 -38.57 32.94
C SER A 294 -11.77 -39.13 34.11
N ALA A 295 -11.32 -40.38 33.99
CA ALA A 295 -10.37 -40.97 34.97
C ALA A 295 -9.01 -40.23 35.00
N SER A 296 -8.64 -39.52 33.91
CA SER A 296 -7.42 -38.71 33.79
C SER A 296 -7.57 -37.25 34.24
N ASN A 297 -8.65 -36.89 34.92
CA ASN A 297 -8.99 -35.50 35.27
C ASN A 297 -7.98 -34.80 36.20
N ARG A 298 -7.06 -35.52 36.83
CA ARG A 298 -6.03 -34.97 37.77
C ARG A 298 -5.14 -33.90 37.12
N THR A 299 -4.96 -33.93 35.84
CA THR A 299 -4.14 -32.93 35.09
C THR A 299 -4.92 -31.68 34.74
N LEU A 300 -6.27 -31.67 34.89
CA LEU A 300 -7.12 -30.55 34.46
C LEU A 300 -6.93 -29.29 35.30
N GLU A 301 -6.78 -29.44 36.63
CA GLU A 301 -6.52 -28.32 37.53
C GLU A 301 -5.18 -27.63 37.21
N PRO A 302 -4.04 -28.32 37.11
CA PRO A 302 -2.77 -27.69 36.71
C PRO A 302 -2.84 -27.03 35.34
N ILE A 303 -3.50 -27.66 34.36
CA ILE A 303 -3.74 -27.08 33.03
C ILE A 303 -4.49 -25.75 33.18
N THR A 304 -5.60 -25.72 33.88
CA THR A 304 -6.43 -24.51 34.07
C THR A 304 -5.65 -23.39 34.76
N ARG A 305 -4.88 -23.73 35.83
CA ARG A 305 -4.08 -22.76 36.57
C ARG A 305 -2.90 -22.18 35.79
N ALA A 306 -2.45 -22.84 34.72
CA ALA A 306 -1.41 -22.34 33.87
C ALA A 306 -1.84 -21.13 33.03
N PHE A 307 -3.14 -20.97 32.75
CA PHE A 307 -3.65 -19.84 31.97
C PHE A 307 -3.66 -18.56 32.82
N ASN A 308 -3.20 -17.44 32.20
CA ASN A 308 -3.21 -16.14 32.86
C ASN A 308 -4.65 -15.73 33.26
N PRO A 309 -4.91 -15.39 34.55
CA PRO A 309 -6.26 -15.13 35.02
C PRO A 309 -6.83 -13.76 34.61
N THR A 310 -6.04 -12.84 34.04
CA THR A 310 -6.53 -11.54 33.59
C THR A 310 -7.49 -11.70 32.42
N MET A 311 -8.77 -11.33 32.62
CA MET A 311 -9.82 -11.44 31.60
C MET A 311 -10.60 -10.14 31.42
N ALA A 312 -10.48 -9.18 32.36
CA ALA A 312 -11.17 -7.91 32.36
C ALA A 312 -10.29 -6.77 31.85
N THR A 313 -10.96 -5.76 31.27
CA THR A 313 -10.37 -4.46 31.00
C THR A 313 -10.08 -3.72 32.31
N GLU A 314 -9.10 -2.82 32.31
CA GLU A 314 -8.81 -1.87 33.36
C GLU A 314 -8.74 -0.44 32.84
N ASN A 315 -9.07 0.53 33.70
CA ASN A 315 -8.94 1.94 33.36
C ASN A 315 -7.57 2.47 33.76
N LYS A 316 -6.93 3.22 32.89
CA LYS A 316 -5.70 3.98 33.15
C LYS A 316 -5.77 5.34 32.47
N THR A 317 -4.95 6.29 32.90
CA THR A 317 -4.79 7.56 32.18
C THR A 317 -4.02 7.30 30.88
N SER A 318 -4.62 7.67 29.76
CA SER A 318 -3.98 7.53 28.43
C SER A 318 -2.80 8.50 28.27
N LEU A 319 -1.73 8.02 27.63
CA LEU A 319 -0.52 8.81 27.38
C LEU A 319 -0.56 9.48 25.99
N PRO A 320 0.14 10.61 25.79
CA PRO A 320 0.29 11.22 24.49
C PRO A 320 1.20 10.38 23.58
N ASP A 321 1.07 10.59 22.28
CA ASP A 321 1.94 9.95 21.29
C ASP A 321 3.37 10.48 21.40
N PHE A 322 4.36 9.63 21.15
CA PHE A 322 5.73 10.07 20.97
C PHE A 322 6.47 9.23 19.94
N GLY A 323 7.51 9.82 19.35
CA GLY A 323 8.36 9.16 18.36
C GLY A 323 9.79 9.66 18.41
N ILE A 324 10.72 8.79 18.08
CA ILE A 324 12.16 9.07 17.99
C ILE A 324 12.68 8.45 16.71
N GLY A 325 13.45 9.23 15.93
CA GLY A 325 14.06 8.75 14.69
C GLY A 325 15.55 9.11 14.67
N PHE A 326 16.34 8.21 14.12
CA PHE A 326 17.77 8.40 13.88
C PHE A 326 18.14 7.89 12.50
N ASN A 327 18.82 8.75 11.72
CA ASN A 327 19.36 8.40 10.41
C ASN A 327 20.86 8.69 10.39
N TYR A 328 21.63 7.77 9.88
CA TYR A 328 23.06 7.95 9.64
C TYR A 328 23.44 7.37 8.29
N GLY A 329 24.19 8.11 7.50
CA GLY A 329 24.69 7.65 6.23
C GLY A 329 25.98 8.34 5.85
N ASN A 330 26.80 7.65 5.05
CA ASN A 330 28.05 8.17 4.54
C ASN A 330 28.46 7.41 3.28
N GLN A 331 29.40 7.99 2.54
CA GLN A 331 30.11 7.30 1.47
C GLN A 331 31.60 7.49 1.60
N PHE A 332 32.36 6.55 1.05
CA PHE A 332 33.80 6.53 1.04
C PHE A 332 34.30 6.23 -0.36
N ASP A 333 35.43 6.86 -0.72
CA ASP A 333 36.17 6.51 -1.92
C ASP A 333 37.07 5.30 -1.66
N VAL A 334 36.88 4.23 -2.42
CA VAL A 334 37.66 3.01 -2.34
C VAL A 334 38.21 2.68 -3.72
N ASN A 335 39.50 2.90 -3.94
CA ASN A 335 40.18 2.65 -5.23
C ASN A 335 39.44 3.29 -6.44
N GLY A 336 39.01 4.54 -6.29
CA GLY A 336 38.29 5.28 -7.35
C GLY A 336 36.79 4.87 -7.53
N ASN A 337 36.30 4.01 -6.67
CA ASN A 337 34.87 3.63 -6.62
C ASN A 337 34.23 4.16 -5.34
N LYS A 338 32.88 4.20 -5.28
CA LYS A 338 32.14 4.66 -4.11
C LYS A 338 31.61 3.47 -3.32
N LEU A 339 31.92 3.44 -2.02
CA LEU A 339 31.28 2.56 -1.05
C LEU A 339 30.39 3.39 -0.15
N GLY A 340 29.10 3.18 -0.20
CA GLY A 340 28.13 3.89 0.61
C GLY A 340 27.43 2.99 1.62
N PHE A 341 27.00 3.57 2.73
CA PHE A 341 26.12 2.90 3.67
C PHE A 341 25.09 3.85 4.27
N ILE A 342 23.98 3.26 4.71
CA ILE A 342 22.92 3.95 5.44
C ILE A 342 22.44 3.07 6.59
N ALA A 343 22.09 3.71 7.71
CA ALA A 343 21.40 3.10 8.82
C ALA A 343 20.29 4.06 9.31
N SER A 344 19.08 3.57 9.43
CA SER A 344 17.93 4.32 9.92
C SER A 344 17.22 3.49 10.99
N VAL A 345 16.90 4.13 12.09
CA VAL A 345 16.12 3.54 13.20
C VAL A 345 14.97 4.49 13.51
N ASP A 346 13.79 3.95 13.64
CA ASP A 346 12.59 4.71 14.02
C ASP A 346 11.82 3.95 15.09
N TYR A 347 11.33 4.67 16.07
CA TYR A 347 10.45 4.17 17.12
C TYR A 347 9.29 5.12 17.32
N LYS A 348 8.08 4.60 17.38
CA LYS A 348 6.86 5.36 17.60
C LYS A 348 5.91 4.60 18.52
N ASN A 349 5.35 5.31 19.51
CA ASN A 349 4.28 4.82 20.37
C ASN A 349 3.07 5.74 20.24
N THR A 350 1.92 5.19 19.92
CA THR A 350 0.68 5.93 19.71
C THR A 350 -0.46 5.34 20.54
N THR A 351 -1.27 6.20 21.11
CA THR A 351 -2.44 5.83 21.89
C THR A 351 -3.71 6.31 21.19
N THR A 352 -4.66 5.40 21.01
CA THR A 352 -5.97 5.71 20.44
C THR A 352 -7.06 5.35 21.43
N PHE A 353 -8.05 6.22 21.61
CA PHE A 353 -9.20 5.95 22.46
C PHE A 353 -10.48 6.40 21.76
N TYR A 354 -11.40 5.48 21.53
CA TYR A 354 -12.70 5.74 20.95
C TYR A 354 -13.78 5.53 21.99
N GLU A 355 -14.29 6.63 22.56
CA GLU A 355 -15.47 6.60 23.43
C GLU A 355 -16.73 6.47 22.57
N GLY A 356 -17.64 5.61 22.98
CA GLY A 356 -18.93 5.42 22.30
C GLY A 356 -18.81 4.88 20.89
N PHE A 357 -17.82 4.01 20.61
CA PHE A 357 -17.78 3.23 19.37
C PHE A 357 -19.08 2.45 19.19
N GLU A 358 -19.63 2.46 17.96
CA GLU A 358 -20.83 1.70 17.63
C GLU A 358 -20.55 0.72 16.49
N ASN A 359 -21.12 -0.48 16.61
CA ASN A 359 -21.19 -1.49 15.56
C ASN A 359 -22.56 -2.16 15.59
N GLY A 360 -23.16 -2.39 14.41
CA GLY A 360 -24.47 -3.00 14.33
C GLY A 360 -24.62 -3.91 13.12
N ILE A 361 -25.40 -4.97 13.30
CA ILE A 361 -25.91 -5.82 12.21
C ILE A 361 -27.41 -5.60 12.13
N TYR A 362 -27.89 -5.21 10.98
CA TYR A 362 -29.28 -4.89 10.72
C TYR A 362 -29.79 -5.63 9.49
N GLN A 363 -31.07 -5.98 9.53
CA GLN A 363 -31.77 -6.70 8.47
C GLN A 363 -33.04 -5.99 8.06
N LYS A 364 -33.48 -6.23 6.83
CA LYS A 364 -34.82 -5.89 6.34
C LYS A 364 -35.84 -6.78 7.05
N PRO A 365 -37.02 -6.27 7.48
CA PRO A 365 -38.11 -7.09 7.95
C PRO A 365 -38.58 -8.11 6.89
N GLU A 366 -39.29 -9.13 7.31
CA GLU A 366 -39.91 -10.08 6.33
C GLU A 366 -41.04 -9.40 5.55
N GLU A 367 -41.83 -8.57 6.20
CA GLU A 367 -42.93 -7.82 5.63
C GLU A 367 -42.41 -6.73 4.67
N ARG A 368 -42.89 -6.72 3.43
CA ARG A 368 -42.37 -5.83 2.37
C ARG A 368 -42.81 -4.38 2.53
N ASP A 369 -43.88 -4.12 3.25
CA ASP A 369 -44.44 -2.80 3.57
C ASP A 369 -43.81 -2.20 4.84
N GLU A 370 -43.00 -2.95 5.60
CA GLU A 370 -42.17 -2.43 6.67
C GLU A 370 -40.79 -1.98 6.10
N PHE A 371 -40.45 -0.69 6.24
CA PHE A 371 -39.24 -0.14 5.65
C PHE A 371 -38.08 -0.07 6.63
N GLU A 372 -38.34 0.20 7.92
CA GLU A 372 -37.32 0.38 8.94
C GLU A 372 -36.57 -0.92 9.22
N LEU A 373 -35.23 -0.80 9.32
CA LEU A 373 -34.37 -1.93 9.60
C LEU A 373 -34.49 -2.39 11.06
N ARG A 374 -34.56 -3.71 11.27
CA ARG A 374 -34.47 -4.36 12.57
C ARG A 374 -33.02 -4.75 12.86
N PHE A 375 -32.56 -4.60 14.09
CA PHE A 375 -31.22 -5.04 14.46
C PHE A 375 -31.21 -6.52 14.87
N ASP A 376 -30.25 -7.27 14.30
CA ASP A 376 -29.89 -8.59 14.84
C ASP A 376 -28.98 -8.38 16.05
N ARG A 377 -27.99 -7.50 15.92
CA ARG A 377 -27.04 -7.15 16.98
C ARG A 377 -26.66 -5.68 16.93
N ARG A 378 -26.53 -5.06 18.08
CA ARG A 378 -26.03 -3.71 18.25
C ARG A 378 -25.06 -3.67 19.44
N GLN A 379 -23.86 -3.17 19.19
CA GLN A 379 -22.80 -2.98 20.19
C GLN A 379 -22.50 -1.50 20.34
N ARG A 380 -22.33 -1.05 21.58
CA ARG A 380 -21.83 0.29 21.90
C ARG A 380 -20.89 0.22 23.08
N GLY A 381 -19.76 0.90 23.00
CA GLY A 381 -18.78 0.90 24.10
C GLY A 381 -17.51 1.63 23.74
N ASP A 382 -16.47 1.36 24.51
CA ASP A 382 -15.20 2.06 24.41
C ASP A 382 -14.09 1.11 23.97
N ILE A 383 -13.14 1.64 23.19
CA ILE A 383 -11.97 0.91 22.70
C ILE A 383 -10.72 1.71 23.00
N GLY A 384 -9.82 1.16 23.80
CA GLY A 384 -8.46 1.66 24.01
C GLY A 384 -7.46 0.83 23.21
N THR A 385 -6.55 1.50 22.50
CA THR A 385 -5.49 0.84 21.72
C THR A 385 -4.17 1.56 21.94
N ASN A 386 -3.12 0.81 22.31
CA ASN A 386 -1.74 1.28 22.30
C ASN A 386 -0.99 0.55 21.18
N ASN A 387 -0.33 1.31 20.32
CA ASN A 387 0.36 0.79 19.15
C ASN A 387 1.81 1.25 19.13
N VAL A 388 2.72 0.30 19.18
CA VAL A 388 4.18 0.50 19.13
C VAL A 388 4.68 0.05 17.77
N LEU A 389 5.47 0.91 17.13
CA LEU A 389 6.12 0.65 15.86
C LEU A 389 7.61 0.92 15.99
N ALA A 390 8.43 -0.07 15.67
CA ALA A 390 9.89 0.06 15.57
C ALA A 390 10.34 -0.38 14.18
N SER A 391 11.27 0.34 13.58
CA SER A 391 11.84 -0.05 12.29
C SER A 391 13.34 0.18 12.25
N VAL A 392 14.02 -0.70 11.50
CA VAL A 392 15.46 -0.60 11.21
C VAL A 392 15.66 -0.82 9.72
N LEU A 393 16.31 0.14 9.08
CA LEU A 393 16.79 0.02 7.70
C LEU A 393 18.30 0.14 7.70
N THR A 394 19.02 -0.82 7.11
CA THR A 394 20.43 -0.70 6.84
C THR A 394 20.71 -1.04 5.38
N GLY A 395 21.67 -0.33 4.78
CA GLY A 395 22.01 -0.54 3.38
C GLY A 395 23.51 -0.37 3.15
N LEU A 396 24.06 -1.22 2.28
CA LEU A 396 25.40 -1.12 1.73
C LEU A 396 25.29 -1.02 0.22
N SER A 397 26.04 -0.11 -0.38
CA SER A 397 26.10 0.06 -1.83
C SER A 397 27.53 0.21 -2.29
N TYR A 398 27.91 -0.61 -3.26
CA TYR A 398 29.22 -0.50 -3.93
C TYR A 398 28.99 -0.10 -5.37
N LYS A 399 29.61 1.00 -5.79
CA LYS A 399 29.39 1.62 -7.08
C LYS A 399 30.69 1.90 -7.81
N THR A 400 30.74 1.43 -9.04
CA THR A 400 31.81 1.67 -10.00
C THR A 400 31.25 2.48 -11.18
N LEU A 401 32.09 2.80 -12.15
CA LEU A 401 31.64 3.45 -13.41
C LEU A 401 30.62 2.62 -14.22
N LYS A 402 30.66 1.30 -14.10
CA LYS A 402 29.87 0.37 -14.92
C LYS A 402 28.85 -0.44 -14.11
N SER A 403 29.03 -0.50 -12.80
CA SER A 403 28.24 -1.43 -11.97
C SER A 403 27.84 -0.80 -10.65
N LYS A 404 26.64 -1.14 -10.19
CA LYS A 404 26.15 -0.82 -8.85
C LYS A 404 25.62 -2.09 -8.21
N TYR A 405 26.00 -2.35 -6.97
CA TYR A 405 25.53 -3.46 -6.15
C TYR A 405 24.98 -2.92 -4.85
N ASN A 406 23.78 -3.34 -4.47
CA ASN A 406 23.15 -2.92 -3.23
C ASN A 406 22.76 -4.14 -2.40
N LEU A 407 22.96 -4.05 -1.09
CA LEU A 407 22.43 -4.95 -0.08
C LEU A 407 21.65 -4.12 0.93
N ASN A 408 20.34 -4.30 0.97
CA ASN A 408 19.45 -3.61 1.92
C ASN A 408 18.84 -4.64 2.87
N PHE A 409 18.78 -4.29 4.15
CA PHE A 409 18.08 -5.02 5.19
C PHE A 409 17.03 -4.08 5.80
N LEU A 410 15.79 -4.52 5.83
CA LEU A 410 14.67 -3.82 6.46
C LEU A 410 14.01 -4.75 7.48
N HIS A 411 13.86 -4.28 8.71
CA HIS A 411 13.05 -4.93 9.72
C HIS A 411 12.05 -3.93 10.28
N ILE A 412 10.78 -4.34 10.35
CA ILE A 412 9.68 -3.58 10.96
C ILE A 412 9.03 -4.50 11.99
N GLN A 413 8.91 -4.00 13.22
CA GLN A 413 8.22 -4.65 14.33
C GLN A 413 7.08 -3.75 14.79
N ASN A 414 5.89 -4.32 14.91
CA ASN A 414 4.70 -3.63 15.39
C ASN A 414 4.01 -4.47 16.47
N GLY A 415 3.73 -3.87 17.62
CA GLY A 415 2.91 -4.45 18.68
C GLY A 415 1.68 -3.59 18.93
N GLU A 416 0.50 -4.16 18.86
CA GLU A 416 -0.78 -3.48 19.10
C GLU A 416 -1.51 -4.15 20.26
N SER A 417 -1.64 -3.44 21.40
CA SER A 417 -2.45 -3.84 22.54
C SER A 417 -3.81 -3.15 22.46
N ARG A 418 -4.90 -3.93 22.51
CA ARG A 418 -6.27 -3.42 22.44
C ARG A 418 -7.10 -3.97 23.59
N ALA A 419 -7.87 -3.08 24.21
CA ALA A 419 -8.89 -3.43 25.21
C ALA A 419 -10.21 -2.78 24.82
N ALA A 420 -11.30 -3.55 24.88
CA ALA A 420 -12.62 -3.03 24.53
C ALA A 420 -13.67 -3.55 25.52
N LEU A 421 -14.64 -2.68 25.84
CA LEU A 421 -15.76 -2.99 26.71
C LEU A 421 -17.05 -2.51 26.03
N PHE A 422 -17.96 -3.43 25.75
CA PHE A 422 -19.20 -3.17 25.03
C PHE A 422 -20.45 -3.58 25.82
N ASP A 423 -21.46 -2.72 25.75
CA ASP A 423 -22.86 -3.12 25.88
C ASP A 423 -23.36 -3.64 24.54
N GLN A 424 -23.82 -4.86 24.47
CA GLN A 424 -24.38 -5.49 23.28
C GLN A 424 -25.81 -5.93 23.53
N LYS A 425 -26.67 -5.65 22.55
CA LYS A 425 -28.04 -6.15 22.47
C LYS A 425 -28.22 -6.97 21.23
N THR A 426 -28.86 -8.11 21.35
CA THR A 426 -29.34 -8.91 20.21
C THR A 426 -30.85 -8.99 20.26
N GLU A 427 -31.52 -9.09 19.12
CA GLU A 427 -32.99 -9.10 19.04
C GLU A 427 -33.50 -10.24 18.16
N ILE A 428 -33.07 -10.36 16.92
CA ILE A 428 -33.66 -11.30 15.94
C ILE A 428 -33.27 -12.74 16.27
N SER A 429 -31.97 -13.00 16.45
CA SER A 429 -31.48 -14.37 16.63
C SER A 429 -31.75 -14.90 18.06
N ASN A 430 -31.55 -14.09 19.07
CA ASN A 430 -31.82 -14.38 20.48
C ASN A 430 -31.82 -13.06 21.26
N ALA A 431 -32.96 -12.73 21.89
CA ALA A 431 -33.14 -11.45 22.59
C ALA A 431 -32.38 -11.45 23.94
N ILE A 432 -31.13 -11.03 23.95
CA ILE A 432 -30.28 -10.92 25.15
C ILE A 432 -29.54 -9.58 25.21
N ASP A 433 -29.34 -9.11 26.44
CA ASP A 433 -28.48 -7.98 26.76
C ASP A 433 -27.20 -8.51 27.43
N VAL A 434 -26.04 -8.11 26.91
CA VAL A 434 -24.75 -8.60 27.44
C VAL A 434 -23.76 -7.47 27.66
N VAL A 435 -22.79 -7.71 28.53
CA VAL A 435 -21.53 -6.96 28.63
C VAL A 435 -20.43 -7.84 28.07
N LYS A 436 -19.63 -7.28 27.20
CA LYS A 436 -18.56 -7.99 26.50
C LYS A 436 -17.22 -7.31 26.75
N ASP A 437 -16.29 -8.03 27.40
CA ASP A 437 -14.87 -7.67 27.50
C ASP A 437 -14.08 -8.35 26.39
N ASN A 438 -13.20 -7.59 25.74
CA ASN A 438 -12.28 -8.10 24.72
C ASN A 438 -10.88 -7.54 24.97
N LEU A 439 -9.88 -8.42 25.10
CA LEU A 439 -8.47 -8.08 25.26
C LEU A 439 -7.67 -8.73 24.14
N GLU A 440 -6.86 -7.96 23.45
CA GLU A 440 -6.07 -8.42 22.30
C GLU A 440 -4.63 -7.90 22.38
N TYR A 441 -3.68 -8.71 21.93
CA TYR A 441 -2.34 -8.28 21.60
C TYR A 441 -1.93 -8.89 20.28
N THR A 442 -1.62 -8.02 19.31
CA THR A 442 -1.20 -8.46 17.97
C THR A 442 0.22 -8.01 17.70
N GLU A 443 1.11 -8.97 17.42
CA GLU A 443 2.44 -8.71 16.89
C GLU A 443 2.44 -8.83 15.37
N ARG A 444 3.08 -7.87 14.69
CA ARG A 444 3.34 -7.93 13.25
C ARG A 444 4.80 -7.63 13.00
N ALA A 445 5.45 -8.44 12.18
CA ALA A 445 6.83 -8.19 11.79
C ALA A 445 7.05 -8.49 10.31
N ILE A 446 7.87 -7.65 9.68
CA ILE A 446 8.43 -7.89 8.33
C ILE A 446 9.93 -7.81 8.42
N THR A 447 10.60 -8.82 7.87
CA THR A 447 12.05 -8.79 7.65
C THR A 447 12.29 -9.00 6.16
N ASN A 448 12.86 -8.02 5.49
CA ASN A 448 13.20 -8.09 4.08
C ASN A 448 14.70 -7.91 3.88
N VAL A 449 15.27 -8.72 3.02
CA VAL A 449 16.64 -8.56 2.51
C VAL A 449 16.54 -8.36 0.99
N LEU A 450 17.11 -7.29 0.48
CA LEU A 450 17.20 -7.04 -0.95
C LEU A 450 18.68 -7.03 -1.37
N LEU A 451 19.04 -7.96 -2.22
CA LEU A 451 20.30 -7.95 -2.95
C LEU A 451 20.02 -7.60 -4.40
N SER A 452 20.71 -6.58 -4.93
CA SER A 452 20.52 -6.15 -6.31
C SER A 452 21.83 -5.78 -6.98
N GLY A 453 21.87 -5.93 -8.29
CA GLY A 453 23.00 -5.55 -9.13
C GLY A 453 22.55 -4.94 -10.45
N LYS A 454 23.24 -3.90 -10.86
CA LYS A 454 23.11 -3.27 -12.18
C LYS A 454 24.47 -3.21 -12.84
N ASN A 455 24.57 -3.76 -14.05
CA ASN A 455 25.80 -3.78 -14.82
C ASN A 455 25.54 -3.18 -16.20
N THR A 456 26.40 -2.25 -16.63
CA THR A 456 26.28 -1.55 -17.90
C THR A 456 27.50 -1.82 -18.75
N SER A 457 27.32 -2.17 -20.03
CA SER A 457 28.41 -2.32 -21.00
C SER A 457 29.22 -1.04 -21.18
N GLU A 458 30.41 -1.13 -21.73
CA GLU A 458 31.29 0.05 -21.95
C GLU A 458 30.66 1.11 -22.83
N ASP A 459 29.93 0.71 -23.86
CA ASP A 459 29.19 1.57 -24.78
C ASP A 459 27.80 1.98 -24.26
N ALA A 460 27.47 1.56 -23.02
CA ALA A 460 26.16 1.73 -22.39
C ALA A 460 24.96 1.26 -23.22
N SER A 461 25.20 0.41 -24.21
CA SER A 461 24.14 -0.13 -25.08
C SER A 461 23.44 -1.33 -24.49
N PHE A 462 24.08 -2.04 -23.54
CA PHE A 462 23.50 -3.21 -22.87
C PHE A 462 23.58 -3.05 -21.37
N ILE A 463 22.43 -3.25 -20.71
CA ILE A 463 22.27 -3.14 -19.26
C ILE A 463 21.66 -4.43 -18.76
N THR A 464 22.24 -5.00 -17.69
CA THR A 464 21.70 -6.11 -16.94
C THR A 464 21.36 -5.65 -15.53
N GLU A 465 20.13 -5.86 -15.12
CA GLU A 465 19.68 -5.60 -13.75
C GLU A 465 19.12 -6.88 -13.16
N TRP A 466 19.49 -7.18 -11.93
CA TRP A 466 18.98 -8.35 -11.22
C TRP A 466 18.69 -8.00 -9.77
N LYS A 467 17.67 -8.66 -9.21
CA LYS A 467 17.23 -8.48 -7.83
C LYS A 467 16.85 -9.82 -7.22
N ILE A 468 17.21 -10.02 -5.96
CA ILE A 468 16.80 -11.17 -5.15
C ILE A 468 16.30 -10.61 -3.83
N SER A 469 15.06 -10.94 -3.46
CA SER A 469 14.39 -10.36 -2.30
C SER A 469 13.65 -11.43 -1.51
N PRO A 470 14.30 -12.14 -0.58
CA PRO A 470 13.61 -12.93 0.42
C PRO A 470 12.97 -12.01 1.47
N THR A 471 11.73 -12.31 1.84
CA THR A 471 10.97 -11.63 2.87
C THR A 471 10.31 -12.65 3.78
N TYR A 472 10.45 -12.47 5.07
CA TYR A 472 9.71 -13.21 6.09
C TYR A 472 8.76 -12.25 6.82
N SER A 473 7.51 -12.63 6.93
CA SER A 473 6.51 -11.88 7.68
C SER A 473 5.75 -12.76 8.66
N ARG A 474 5.33 -12.19 9.77
CA ARG A 474 4.51 -12.86 10.77
C ARG A 474 3.46 -11.93 11.33
N VAL A 475 2.29 -12.51 11.63
CA VAL A 475 1.22 -11.87 12.39
C VAL A 475 0.74 -12.84 13.46
N TYR A 476 0.95 -12.49 14.72
CA TYR A 476 0.55 -13.30 15.85
C TYR A 476 -0.46 -12.54 16.71
N ASP A 477 -1.68 -13.05 16.78
CA ASP A 477 -2.63 -12.64 17.81
C ASP A 477 -2.39 -13.50 19.02
N LYS A 478 -1.79 -12.88 20.03
CA LYS A 478 -1.34 -13.57 21.25
C LYS A 478 -2.38 -13.45 22.36
N ASP A 479 -2.99 -14.58 22.69
CA ASP A 479 -3.89 -14.71 23.82
C ASP A 479 -5.06 -13.69 23.78
N VAL A 480 -5.81 -13.71 22.69
CA VAL A 480 -7.04 -12.93 22.59
C VAL A 480 -8.05 -13.48 23.59
N ARG A 481 -8.57 -12.63 24.46
CA ARG A 481 -9.47 -12.98 25.57
C ARG A 481 -10.82 -12.33 25.31
N LEU A 482 -11.85 -13.17 25.26
CA LEU A 482 -13.21 -12.74 25.07
C LEU A 482 -14.07 -13.25 26.21
N THR A 483 -14.77 -12.35 26.91
CA THR A 483 -15.70 -12.69 27.97
C THR A 483 -17.02 -11.99 27.74
N THR A 484 -18.11 -12.72 27.82
CA THR A 484 -19.47 -12.19 27.64
C THR A 484 -20.34 -12.58 28.82
N PHE A 485 -20.90 -11.58 29.49
CA PHE A 485 -21.88 -11.77 30.56
C PHE A 485 -23.25 -11.34 30.10
N ILE A 486 -24.25 -12.21 30.25
CA ILE A 486 -25.66 -11.87 30.06
C ILE A 486 -26.14 -11.09 31.29
N LYS A 487 -26.79 -9.94 31.05
CA LYS A 487 -27.43 -9.13 32.10
C LYS A 487 -28.75 -9.77 32.47
N LEU A 488 -28.92 -10.07 33.78
CA LEU A 488 -30.17 -10.53 34.39
C LEU A 488 -30.75 -9.40 35.22
N PRO A 489 -32.06 -9.47 35.60
CA PRO A 489 -32.67 -8.49 36.54
C PRO A 489 -31.90 -8.36 37.84
N ASP A 490 -31.34 -9.47 38.34
CA ASP A 490 -30.66 -9.55 39.65
C ASP A 490 -29.16 -9.86 39.56
N GLY A 491 -28.50 -9.52 38.40
CA GLY A 491 -27.08 -9.73 38.29
C GLY A 491 -26.61 -10.15 36.90
N PHE A 492 -25.58 -11.00 36.84
CA PHE A 492 -24.94 -11.43 35.61
C PHE A 492 -24.80 -12.94 35.53
N THR A 493 -24.82 -13.51 34.35
CA THR A 493 -24.51 -14.94 34.12
C THR A 493 -23.75 -15.16 32.84
N ILE A 494 -23.18 -16.34 32.67
CA ILE A 494 -22.55 -16.81 31.41
C ILE A 494 -23.32 -18.03 30.93
N SER A 495 -23.73 -18.05 29.67
CA SER A 495 -24.37 -19.22 29.06
C SER A 495 -23.93 -19.38 27.59
N SER A 496 -24.27 -20.53 27.03
CA SER A 496 -24.06 -20.83 25.61
C SER A 496 -24.73 -19.83 24.65
N ASP A 497 -25.78 -19.14 25.10
CA ASP A 497 -26.53 -18.19 24.27
C ASP A 497 -25.71 -16.94 23.89
N ALA A 498 -24.78 -16.53 24.77
CA ALA A 498 -23.86 -15.44 24.54
C ALA A 498 -22.43 -15.91 24.16
N GLY A 499 -22.21 -17.24 24.18
CA GLY A 499 -20.88 -17.85 24.05
C GLY A 499 -20.14 -17.92 25.39
N PHE A 500 -19.33 -18.96 25.57
CA PHE A 500 -18.46 -19.11 26.71
C PHE A 500 -17.18 -18.25 26.56
N PRO A 501 -16.50 -17.90 27.69
CA PRO A 501 -15.23 -17.16 27.59
C PRO A 501 -14.18 -17.94 26.80
N ASN A 502 -13.46 -17.24 25.95
CA ASN A 502 -12.47 -17.82 25.01
C ASN A 502 -11.08 -17.22 25.18
N ARG A 503 -10.08 -18.06 24.95
CA ARG A 503 -8.65 -17.73 24.84
C ARG A 503 -8.17 -18.21 23.48
N ILE A 504 -7.76 -17.30 22.62
CA ILE A 504 -7.47 -17.60 21.21
C ILE A 504 -6.08 -17.12 20.84
N TRP A 505 -5.34 -18.00 20.17
CA TRP A 505 -4.07 -17.69 19.51
C TRP A 505 -4.24 -17.93 18.02
N ARG A 506 -3.81 -16.95 17.21
CA ARG A 506 -3.78 -17.07 15.76
C ARG A 506 -2.38 -16.72 15.28
N ASN A 507 -1.75 -17.62 14.55
CA ASN A 507 -0.39 -17.44 14.03
C ASN A 507 -0.45 -17.51 12.52
N LEU A 508 0.01 -16.45 11.86
CA LEU A 508 0.24 -16.41 10.43
C LEU A 508 1.72 -16.16 10.19
N GLU A 509 2.33 -17.04 9.42
CA GLU A 509 3.70 -16.89 8.93
C GLU A 509 3.71 -16.95 7.41
N GLU A 510 4.48 -16.08 6.78
CA GLU A 510 4.64 -16.10 5.33
C GLU A 510 6.09 -15.88 4.93
N ILE A 511 6.58 -16.76 4.07
CA ILE A 511 7.85 -16.60 3.37
C ILE A 511 7.54 -16.22 1.93
N ASN A 512 8.17 -15.15 1.44
CA ASN A 512 8.10 -14.72 0.06
C ASN A 512 9.53 -14.56 -0.48
N ALA A 513 9.89 -15.34 -1.50
CA ALA A 513 11.20 -15.28 -2.15
C ALA A 513 11.01 -14.91 -3.61
N VAL A 514 11.51 -13.73 -4.01
CA VAL A 514 11.38 -13.21 -5.37
C VAL A 514 12.75 -13.01 -5.99
N GLY A 515 12.93 -13.55 -7.19
CA GLY A 515 14.08 -13.31 -8.05
C GLY A 515 13.65 -12.69 -9.37
N LYS A 516 14.33 -11.63 -9.81
CA LYS A 516 14.08 -10.95 -11.08
C LYS A 516 15.37 -10.65 -11.81
N ILE A 517 15.35 -10.81 -13.14
CA ILE A 517 16.44 -10.40 -14.02
C ILE A 517 15.90 -9.69 -15.24
N ASP A 518 16.48 -8.53 -15.56
CA ASP A 518 16.09 -7.67 -16.65
C ASP A 518 17.30 -7.36 -17.53
N PHE A 519 17.10 -7.44 -18.83
CA PHE A 519 18.08 -7.07 -19.85
C PHE A 519 17.53 -5.94 -20.69
N THR A 520 18.33 -4.91 -20.89
CA THR A 520 17.99 -3.76 -21.72
C THR A 520 19.04 -3.58 -22.82
N LYS A 521 18.62 -3.62 -24.07
CA LYS A 521 19.47 -3.34 -25.23
C LYS A 521 19.02 -2.07 -25.91
N LYS A 522 19.91 -1.07 -25.96
CA LYS A 522 19.70 0.15 -26.73
C LYS A 522 20.23 -0.08 -28.16
N TYR A 523 19.44 0.32 -29.14
CA TYR A 523 19.77 0.16 -30.56
C TYR A 523 19.09 1.25 -31.41
N GLU A 524 19.21 1.19 -32.70
CA GLU A 524 18.56 2.11 -33.63
C GLU A 524 17.54 1.38 -34.47
N LEU A 525 16.34 1.93 -34.54
CA LEU A 525 15.24 1.44 -35.37
C LEU A 525 14.65 2.63 -36.15
N PHE A 526 14.49 2.51 -37.45
CA PHE A 526 14.01 3.59 -38.31
C PHE A 526 14.79 4.92 -38.13
N THR A 527 16.11 4.83 -37.99
CA THR A 527 17.03 5.96 -37.73
C THR A 527 16.83 6.65 -36.38
N ASN A 528 15.98 6.14 -35.52
CA ASN A 528 15.75 6.67 -34.19
C ASN A 528 16.28 5.71 -33.10
N LYS A 529 16.57 6.26 -31.91
CA LYS A 529 16.93 5.46 -30.75
C LYS A 529 15.75 4.56 -30.34
N ALA A 530 16.04 3.29 -30.14
CA ALA A 530 15.10 2.27 -29.69
C ALA A 530 15.67 1.50 -28.50
N VAL A 531 14.78 0.94 -27.68
CA VAL A 531 15.14 0.16 -26.49
C VAL A 531 14.38 -1.15 -26.51
N PHE A 532 15.10 -2.25 -26.56
CA PHE A 532 14.55 -3.58 -26.40
C PHE A 532 14.82 -4.07 -24.97
N LYS A 533 13.75 -4.47 -24.27
CA LYS A 533 13.82 -5.04 -22.93
C LYS A 533 13.27 -6.45 -22.94
N PHE A 534 13.91 -7.35 -22.21
CA PHE A 534 13.41 -8.68 -21.94
C PHE A 534 13.90 -9.15 -20.56
N GLY A 535 13.16 -10.02 -19.96
CA GLY A 535 13.54 -10.48 -18.62
C GLY A 535 12.63 -11.57 -18.09
N GLY A 536 12.92 -12.00 -16.87
CA GLY A 536 12.17 -13.02 -16.18
C GLY A 536 12.05 -12.75 -14.68
N LEU A 537 11.01 -13.32 -14.08
CA LEU A 537 10.74 -13.25 -12.66
C LEU A 537 10.29 -14.62 -12.18
N TYR A 538 10.76 -15.03 -11.02
CA TYR A 538 10.20 -16.14 -10.27
C TYR A 538 9.89 -15.69 -8.85
N SER A 539 8.68 -15.99 -8.39
CA SER A 539 8.20 -15.71 -7.02
C SER A 539 7.64 -16.98 -6.42
N TYR A 540 8.13 -17.32 -5.24
CA TYR A 540 7.60 -18.38 -4.39
C TYR A 540 7.05 -17.76 -3.12
N LYS A 541 5.81 -18.11 -2.74
CA LYS A 541 5.19 -17.73 -1.48
C LYS A 541 4.71 -18.98 -0.76
N GLN A 542 4.91 -19.02 0.55
CA GLN A 542 4.34 -20.04 1.41
C GLN A 542 3.75 -19.36 2.63
N ARG A 543 2.52 -19.69 2.97
CA ARG A 543 1.80 -19.21 4.14
C ARG A 543 1.34 -20.38 4.98
N ASP A 544 1.69 -20.33 6.26
CA ASP A 544 1.13 -21.15 7.32
C ASP A 544 0.18 -20.29 8.17
N TYR A 545 -0.98 -20.82 8.46
CA TYR A 545 -1.97 -20.18 9.34
C TYR A 545 -2.54 -21.19 10.30
N SER A 546 -2.37 -20.97 11.60
CA SER A 546 -2.84 -21.85 12.66
C SER A 546 -3.66 -21.11 13.71
N VAL A 547 -4.71 -21.78 14.20
CA VAL A 547 -5.60 -21.25 15.23
C VAL A 547 -5.71 -22.24 16.38
N TYR A 548 -5.52 -21.75 17.60
CA TYR A 548 -5.73 -22.49 18.85
C TYR A 548 -6.79 -21.76 19.66
N ASN A 549 -7.89 -22.46 19.95
CA ASN A 549 -9.02 -21.91 20.68
C ASN A 549 -9.26 -22.73 21.94
N TYR A 550 -9.21 -22.08 23.08
CA TYR A 550 -9.48 -22.67 24.39
C TYR A 550 -10.67 -21.94 25.00
N GLU A 551 -11.69 -22.69 25.30
CA GLU A 551 -12.90 -22.22 25.93
C GLU A 551 -12.86 -22.47 27.44
N ILE A 552 -13.41 -21.57 28.25
CA ILE A 552 -13.59 -21.77 29.70
C ILE A 552 -15.00 -22.28 29.95
N ALA A 553 -15.10 -23.51 30.43
CA ALA A 553 -16.35 -24.17 30.76
C ALA A 553 -16.54 -24.26 32.31
N PHE A 554 -17.76 -24.56 32.72
CA PHE A 554 -18.18 -24.56 34.13
C PHE A 554 -18.77 -25.91 34.53
N ARG A 555 -18.43 -26.39 35.71
CA ARG A 555 -18.98 -27.62 36.29
C ARG A 555 -19.44 -27.40 37.74
N ASN A 556 -20.66 -27.75 38.05
CA ASN A 556 -21.28 -27.67 39.36
C ASN A 556 -21.09 -26.30 40.05
N ILE A 557 -20.95 -25.24 39.31
CA ILE A 557 -20.88 -23.84 39.73
C ILE A 557 -21.84 -23.02 38.86
N SER A 558 -22.60 -22.12 39.48
CA SER A 558 -23.41 -21.17 38.72
C SER A 558 -22.51 -19.98 38.30
N PRO A 559 -22.41 -19.61 37.03
CA PRO A 559 -21.67 -18.43 36.61
C PRO A 559 -22.13 -17.10 37.21
N THR A 560 -23.30 -17.06 37.85
CA THR A 560 -23.78 -15.87 38.59
C THR A 560 -22.88 -15.49 39.77
N VAL A 561 -22.10 -16.45 40.31
CA VAL A 561 -21.16 -16.19 41.43
C VAL A 561 -20.04 -15.22 41.03
N PHE A 562 -19.74 -15.07 39.74
CA PHE A 562 -18.69 -14.15 39.25
C PHE A 562 -19.13 -12.68 39.30
N GLY A 563 -20.44 -12.40 39.54
CA GLY A 563 -20.95 -11.02 39.67
C GLY A 563 -20.72 -10.09 38.50
N GLY A 564 -20.41 -10.62 37.30
CA GLY A 564 -20.04 -9.83 36.13
C GLY A 564 -18.56 -9.43 36.04
N ASP A 565 -17.71 -9.95 36.96
CA ASP A 565 -16.26 -9.73 36.91
C ASP A 565 -15.54 -10.84 36.11
N PRO A 566 -15.00 -10.55 34.92
CA PRO A 566 -14.26 -11.52 34.10
C PRO A 566 -13.06 -12.13 34.83
N ASN A 567 -12.36 -11.37 35.72
CA ASN A 567 -11.19 -11.84 36.44
C ASN A 567 -11.55 -12.90 37.51
N ALA A 568 -12.81 -12.92 38.02
CA ALA A 568 -13.29 -13.92 38.94
C ALA A 568 -13.34 -15.32 38.33
N ILE A 569 -13.46 -15.43 36.99
CA ILE A 569 -13.67 -16.72 36.31
C ILE A 569 -12.48 -17.67 36.52
N LEU A 570 -11.24 -17.19 36.42
CA LEU A 570 -10.01 -17.95 36.65
C LEU A 570 -9.32 -17.60 37.99
N ALA A 571 -10.05 -16.99 38.95
CA ALA A 571 -9.56 -16.81 40.31
C ALA A 571 -9.33 -18.17 40.94
N ASN A 572 -8.31 -18.30 41.79
CA ASN A 572 -7.86 -19.58 42.34
C ASN A 572 -8.97 -20.37 43.04
N GLU A 573 -9.86 -19.67 43.73
CA GLU A 573 -11.01 -20.24 44.47
C GLU A 573 -12.12 -20.75 43.54
N ASN A 574 -12.19 -20.27 42.32
CA ASN A 574 -13.24 -20.62 41.38
C ASN A 574 -12.80 -21.69 40.35
N ILE A 575 -11.53 -22.09 40.38
CA ILE A 575 -11.01 -23.13 39.47
C ILE A 575 -11.49 -24.49 39.92
N TRP A 576 -11.95 -25.30 38.98
CA TRP A 576 -12.34 -26.69 39.25
C TRP A 576 -11.17 -27.50 39.82
N THR A 577 -11.45 -28.29 40.86
CA THR A 577 -10.50 -29.24 41.42
C THR A 577 -11.13 -30.63 41.54
N PRO A 578 -10.34 -31.71 41.53
CA PRO A 578 -10.86 -33.06 41.78
C PRO A 578 -11.57 -33.22 43.12
N SER A 579 -11.17 -32.48 44.16
CA SER A 579 -11.72 -32.53 45.51
C SER A 579 -13.08 -31.85 45.62
N THR A 580 -13.27 -30.70 44.97
CA THR A 580 -14.54 -29.94 45.00
C THR A 580 -15.51 -30.44 43.94
N ASN A 581 -14.97 -31.00 42.85
CA ASN A 581 -15.72 -31.34 41.64
C ASN A 581 -16.62 -30.17 41.16
N SER A 582 -16.18 -28.93 41.42
CA SER A 582 -16.92 -27.70 41.13
C SER A 582 -15.96 -26.61 40.70
N GLY A 583 -16.32 -25.78 39.73
CA GLY A 583 -15.54 -24.62 39.29
C GLY A 583 -15.41 -24.50 37.78
N SER A 584 -14.62 -23.51 37.37
CA SER A 584 -14.26 -23.23 35.96
C SER A 584 -13.04 -24.06 35.52
N TYR A 585 -13.03 -24.50 34.29
CA TYR A 585 -11.93 -25.26 33.70
C TYR A 585 -11.79 -25.00 32.21
N ILE A 586 -10.56 -25.20 31.71
CA ILE A 586 -10.25 -25.06 30.29
C ILE A 586 -10.68 -26.29 29.49
N ARG A 587 -11.27 -26.07 28.31
CA ARG A 587 -11.54 -27.12 27.33
C ARG A 587 -11.21 -26.60 25.91
N GLY A 588 -11.12 -27.49 24.95
CA GLY A 588 -10.78 -27.17 23.57
C GLY A 588 -9.27 -27.18 23.34
N ASN A 589 -8.88 -26.90 22.16
CA ASN A 589 -7.49 -26.83 21.69
C ASN A 589 -7.40 -26.41 20.22
N PHE A 590 -6.47 -27.00 19.46
CA PHE A 590 -6.30 -26.77 18.04
C PHE A 590 -7.56 -27.04 17.22
N GLU A 591 -7.91 -26.12 16.33
CA GLU A 591 -9.03 -26.20 15.40
C GLU A 591 -8.54 -26.47 13.96
N PRO A 592 -8.44 -27.74 13.52
CA PRO A 592 -7.89 -28.08 12.19
C PRO A 592 -8.62 -27.43 11.03
N ALA A 593 -9.93 -27.21 11.19
CA ALA A 593 -10.75 -26.58 10.15
C ALA A 593 -10.43 -25.09 9.93
N ASN A 594 -9.81 -24.42 10.90
CA ASN A 594 -9.46 -23.01 10.82
C ASN A 594 -7.95 -22.79 10.59
N SER A 595 -7.21 -23.88 10.36
CA SER A 595 -5.78 -23.85 10.08
C SER A 595 -5.50 -24.34 8.66
N PHE A 596 -4.50 -23.76 8.00
CA PHE A 596 -4.12 -24.16 6.65
C PHE A 596 -2.66 -23.86 6.34
N ASP A 597 -2.07 -24.62 5.44
CA ASP A 597 -0.84 -24.32 4.71
C ASP A 597 -1.19 -24.10 3.23
N ALA A 598 -0.58 -23.09 2.63
CA ALA A 598 -0.77 -22.79 1.22
C ALA A 598 0.53 -22.28 0.60
N ASN A 599 0.79 -22.68 -0.64
CA ASN A 599 1.92 -22.15 -1.39
C ASN A 599 1.49 -21.67 -2.78
N GLN A 600 2.26 -20.71 -3.30
CA GLN A 600 2.01 -20.09 -4.59
C GLN A 600 3.32 -19.95 -5.35
N ASN A 601 3.28 -20.29 -6.63
CA ASN A 601 4.40 -20.09 -7.55
C ASN A 601 3.96 -19.17 -8.69
N THR A 602 4.80 -18.21 -9.04
CA THR A 602 4.63 -17.35 -10.21
C THR A 602 5.93 -17.33 -11.00
N ALA A 603 5.92 -17.93 -12.20
CA ALA A 603 7.02 -17.83 -13.16
C ALA A 603 6.60 -16.90 -14.29
N ALA A 604 7.39 -15.89 -14.59
CA ALA A 604 7.06 -14.93 -15.63
C ALA A 604 8.24 -14.63 -16.54
N ALA A 605 7.94 -14.41 -17.82
CA ALA A 605 8.87 -13.89 -18.80
C ALA A 605 8.23 -12.78 -19.60
N TYR A 606 9.02 -11.80 -20.02
CA TYR A 606 8.49 -10.69 -20.81
C TYR A 606 9.46 -10.20 -21.89
N VAL A 607 8.88 -9.59 -22.90
CA VAL A 607 9.59 -8.81 -23.92
C VAL A 607 8.88 -7.48 -24.11
N SER A 608 9.66 -6.43 -24.37
CA SER A 608 9.13 -5.09 -24.62
C SER A 608 10.05 -4.35 -25.57
N ASN A 609 9.47 -3.60 -26.49
CA ASN A 609 10.21 -2.76 -27.43
C ASN A 609 9.68 -1.34 -27.39
N GLU A 610 10.57 -0.39 -27.13
CA GLU A 610 10.31 1.04 -27.18
C GLU A 610 11.03 1.63 -28.40
N PHE A 611 10.30 2.38 -29.22
CA PHE A 611 10.85 3.02 -30.42
C PHE A 611 10.07 4.29 -30.78
N LYS A 612 10.70 5.16 -31.56
CA LYS A 612 10.06 6.37 -32.11
C LYS A 612 9.68 6.16 -33.58
N MET A 613 8.44 6.53 -33.90
CA MET A 613 7.97 6.71 -35.26
C MET A 613 8.03 8.21 -35.62
N GLY A 614 9.03 8.62 -36.41
CA GLY A 614 9.34 10.04 -36.60
C GLY A 614 9.89 10.68 -35.34
N GLU A 615 9.75 11.99 -35.20
CA GLU A 615 10.34 12.75 -34.08
C GLU A 615 9.45 12.79 -32.82
N LYS A 616 8.12 12.65 -32.99
CA LYS A 616 7.14 12.99 -31.96
C LYS A 616 6.37 11.79 -31.39
N LEU A 617 6.32 10.67 -32.10
CA LEU A 617 5.53 9.52 -31.68
C LEU A 617 6.43 8.44 -31.10
N ARG A 618 6.36 8.27 -29.77
CA ARG A 618 7.06 7.23 -29.02
C ARG A 618 6.10 6.10 -28.72
N THR A 619 6.45 4.88 -29.08
CA THR A 619 5.61 3.69 -28.96
C THR A 619 6.34 2.62 -28.14
N ILE A 620 5.66 2.04 -27.17
CA ILE A 620 6.14 0.94 -26.35
C ILE A 620 5.16 -0.21 -26.49
N LEU A 621 5.61 -1.33 -27.05
CA LEU A 621 4.83 -2.56 -27.17
C LEU A 621 5.46 -3.63 -26.30
N GLY A 622 4.66 -4.35 -25.55
CA GLY A 622 5.13 -5.39 -24.65
C GLY A 622 4.20 -6.59 -24.59
N LEU A 623 4.78 -7.73 -24.28
CA LEU A 623 4.07 -8.97 -23.99
C LEU A 623 4.72 -9.64 -22.78
N ARG A 624 3.90 -10.00 -21.82
CA ARG A 624 4.29 -10.77 -20.65
C ARG A 624 3.53 -12.09 -20.64
N ALA A 625 4.20 -13.18 -20.31
CA ALA A 625 3.63 -14.48 -20.02
C ALA A 625 3.85 -14.80 -18.56
N GLU A 626 2.82 -15.27 -17.88
CA GLU A 626 2.88 -15.73 -16.48
C GLU A 626 2.29 -17.12 -16.35
N TYR A 627 3.03 -18.03 -15.71
CA TYR A 627 2.54 -19.30 -15.21
C TYR A 627 2.36 -19.18 -13.69
N PHE A 628 1.14 -19.46 -13.24
CA PHE A 628 0.74 -19.27 -11.85
C PHE A 628 0.10 -20.54 -11.31
N THR A 629 0.52 -20.95 -10.11
CA THR A 629 -0.09 -22.09 -9.39
C THR A 629 -0.29 -21.76 -7.93
N THR A 630 -1.38 -22.27 -7.34
CA THR A 630 -1.65 -22.23 -5.90
C THR A 630 -2.02 -23.62 -5.41
N PHE A 631 -1.41 -24.03 -4.31
CA PHE A 631 -1.71 -25.27 -3.61
C PHE A 631 -2.22 -24.98 -2.20
N PHE A 632 -3.14 -25.81 -1.74
CA PHE A 632 -3.79 -25.65 -0.44
C PHE A 632 -3.82 -26.97 0.33
N THR A 633 -3.53 -26.91 1.62
CA THR A 633 -3.68 -27.99 2.59
C THR A 633 -4.55 -27.53 3.74
N GLY A 634 -5.62 -28.20 4.04
CA GLY A 634 -6.55 -27.84 5.10
C GLY A 634 -7.84 -28.63 5.03
N GLN A 635 -8.81 -28.30 5.85
CA GLN A 635 -10.11 -28.99 5.89
C GLN A 635 -11.25 -28.06 6.27
N ASN A 636 -12.49 -28.47 5.96
CA ASN A 636 -13.69 -27.77 6.44
C ASN A 636 -14.02 -28.14 7.90
N ASN A 637 -14.93 -27.38 8.53
CA ASN A 637 -15.33 -27.60 9.94
C ASN A 637 -15.89 -28.97 10.27
N LEU A 638 -16.46 -29.68 9.28
CA LEU A 638 -17.01 -31.03 9.45
C LEU A 638 -15.97 -32.12 9.24
N GLY A 639 -14.76 -31.80 8.78
CA GLY A 639 -13.75 -32.76 8.37
C GLY A 639 -14.19 -33.65 7.18
N SER A 640 -15.27 -33.25 6.48
CA SER A 640 -15.80 -33.99 5.34
C SER A 640 -15.11 -33.65 4.03
N GLN A 641 -14.40 -32.54 3.97
CA GLN A 641 -13.55 -32.11 2.86
C GLN A 641 -12.15 -31.86 3.40
N ILE A 642 -11.25 -32.71 3.00
CA ILE A 642 -9.82 -32.62 3.39
C ILE A 642 -9.03 -32.41 2.10
N TYR A 643 -8.16 -31.41 2.11
CA TYR A 643 -7.27 -31.06 1.02
C TYR A 643 -5.83 -31.29 1.49
N ASP A 644 -5.03 -31.98 0.69
CA ASP A 644 -3.62 -32.30 0.99
C ASP A 644 -2.77 -31.88 -0.21
N ASN A 645 -2.19 -30.70 -0.14
CA ASN A 645 -1.43 -30.08 -1.23
C ASN A 645 -2.19 -30.06 -2.57
N GLU A 646 -3.50 -29.76 -2.49
CA GLU A 646 -4.38 -29.74 -3.65
C GLU A 646 -4.11 -28.51 -4.50
N ASN A 647 -4.00 -28.70 -5.82
CA ASN A 647 -3.89 -27.61 -6.77
C ASN A 647 -5.25 -26.90 -6.91
N THR A 648 -5.37 -25.72 -6.31
CA THR A 648 -6.62 -24.95 -6.29
C THR A 648 -6.72 -23.96 -7.44
N LEU A 649 -5.60 -23.59 -8.03
CA LEU A 649 -5.55 -22.69 -9.19
C LEU A 649 -4.29 -22.93 -10.00
N GLU A 650 -4.45 -23.10 -11.32
CA GLU A 650 -3.35 -23.22 -12.28
C GLU A 650 -3.70 -22.47 -13.56
N GLU A 651 -2.89 -21.47 -13.91
CA GLU A 651 -3.14 -20.59 -15.04
C GLU A 651 -1.86 -20.33 -15.83
N MET A 652 -1.98 -20.30 -17.15
CA MET A 652 -0.94 -19.83 -18.07
C MET A 652 -1.51 -18.68 -18.88
N ASP A 653 -1.09 -17.46 -18.57
CA ASP A 653 -1.68 -16.24 -19.08
C ASP A 653 -0.72 -15.39 -19.91
N PHE A 654 -1.30 -14.64 -20.88
CA PHE A 654 -0.58 -13.66 -21.68
C PHE A 654 -1.17 -12.27 -21.47
N PHE A 655 -0.29 -11.31 -21.18
CA PHE A 655 -0.63 -9.94 -20.85
C PHE A 655 0.03 -8.97 -21.85
N PRO A 656 -0.66 -8.64 -22.97
CA PRO A 656 -0.20 -7.61 -23.89
C PRO A 656 -0.31 -6.22 -23.26
N SER A 657 0.63 -5.33 -23.63
CA SER A 657 0.61 -3.92 -23.28
C SER A 657 1.08 -3.05 -24.45
N ALA A 658 0.45 -1.90 -24.63
CA ALA A 658 0.80 -0.91 -25.61
C ALA A 658 0.68 0.49 -24.98
N ASN A 659 1.77 1.25 -24.97
CA ASN A 659 1.79 2.63 -24.51
C ASN A 659 2.27 3.51 -25.67
N ILE A 660 1.48 4.50 -26.07
CA ILE A 660 1.74 5.42 -27.16
C ILE A 660 1.80 6.82 -26.59
N ILE A 661 2.90 7.53 -26.84
CA ILE A 661 3.14 8.88 -26.35
C ILE A 661 3.40 9.79 -27.55
N TYR A 662 2.50 10.75 -27.75
CA TYR A 662 2.69 11.81 -28.73
C TYR A 662 3.28 13.05 -28.05
N GLU A 663 4.55 13.32 -28.28
CA GLU A 663 5.29 14.49 -27.79
C GLU A 663 4.90 15.69 -28.68
N TYR A 664 3.75 16.38 -28.32
CA TYR A 664 3.25 17.52 -29.11
C TYR A 664 4.30 18.64 -29.20
N ASN A 665 4.91 18.96 -28.06
CA ASN A 665 6.09 19.83 -27.92
C ASN A 665 6.90 19.38 -26.70
N GLU A 666 8.01 20.07 -26.39
CA GLU A 666 8.91 19.73 -25.28
C GLU A 666 8.19 19.62 -23.92
N ASN A 667 7.07 20.30 -23.73
CA ASN A 667 6.36 20.39 -22.44
C ASN A 667 4.97 19.75 -22.44
N THR A 668 4.53 19.19 -23.57
CA THR A 668 3.17 18.67 -23.71
C THR A 668 3.19 17.27 -24.30
N ASN A 669 2.61 16.32 -23.57
CA ASN A 669 2.44 14.94 -24.01
C ASN A 669 0.95 14.58 -24.09
N ILE A 670 0.61 13.77 -25.09
CA ILE A 670 -0.66 13.05 -25.18
C ILE A 670 -0.32 11.56 -25.10
N ARG A 671 -0.92 10.87 -24.16
CA ARG A 671 -0.66 9.46 -23.92
C ARG A 671 -1.91 8.63 -24.15
N PHE A 672 -1.73 7.48 -24.75
CA PHE A 672 -2.74 6.42 -24.85
C PHE A 672 -2.11 5.12 -24.39
N SER A 673 -2.82 4.35 -23.57
CA SER A 673 -2.36 3.06 -23.08
C SER A 673 -3.46 2.02 -23.19
N TYR A 674 -3.12 0.82 -23.65
CA TYR A 674 -3.91 -0.38 -23.54
C TYR A 674 -3.11 -1.45 -22.80
N SER A 675 -3.74 -2.17 -21.90
CA SER A 675 -3.14 -3.33 -21.26
C SER A 675 -4.18 -4.33 -20.76
N LYS A 676 -3.83 -5.61 -20.83
CA LYS A 676 -4.55 -6.67 -20.12
C LYS A 676 -3.85 -6.93 -18.79
N THR A 677 -4.62 -7.07 -17.72
CA THR A 677 -4.15 -7.36 -16.36
C THR A 677 -5.04 -8.39 -15.68
N THR A 678 -4.65 -8.85 -14.50
CA THR A 678 -5.43 -9.82 -13.73
C THR A 678 -5.53 -9.41 -12.26
N ALA A 679 -6.50 -9.96 -11.53
CA ALA A 679 -6.55 -9.94 -10.08
C ALA A 679 -6.85 -11.36 -9.59
N ARG A 680 -5.88 -11.95 -8.91
CA ARG A 680 -5.95 -13.33 -8.43
C ARG A 680 -6.50 -13.37 -7.01
N PRO A 681 -7.27 -14.41 -6.64
CA PRO A 681 -7.68 -14.63 -5.25
C PRO A 681 -6.45 -14.84 -4.35
N SER A 682 -6.54 -14.38 -3.11
CA SER A 682 -5.52 -14.62 -2.08
C SER A 682 -5.62 -16.02 -1.47
N PHE A 683 -4.61 -16.44 -0.71
CA PHE A 683 -4.63 -17.73 0.02
C PHE A 683 -5.86 -17.91 0.90
N LYS A 684 -6.23 -16.87 1.66
CA LYS A 684 -7.41 -16.88 2.51
C LYS A 684 -8.69 -17.08 1.71
N GLU A 685 -8.79 -16.46 0.55
CA GLU A 685 -9.97 -16.53 -0.29
C GLU A 685 -10.12 -17.87 -0.99
N LEU A 686 -9.00 -18.45 -1.48
CA LEU A 686 -8.91 -19.81 -2.03
C LEU A 686 -8.76 -20.85 -0.93
N SER A 687 -9.62 -20.81 0.07
CA SER A 687 -9.63 -21.73 1.20
C SER A 687 -11.04 -22.13 1.59
N VAL A 688 -11.16 -23.01 2.56
CA VAL A 688 -12.44 -23.39 3.19
C VAL A 688 -12.51 -22.93 4.65
N VAL A 689 -11.59 -22.07 5.08
CA VAL A 689 -11.46 -21.62 6.47
C VAL A 689 -12.55 -20.63 6.85
N GLN A 690 -12.88 -20.65 8.14
CA GLN A 690 -13.76 -19.68 8.80
C GLN A 690 -12.94 -18.83 9.78
N ILE A 691 -12.85 -17.54 9.53
CA ILE A 691 -12.05 -16.62 10.34
C ILE A 691 -13.00 -15.62 11.01
N PRO A 692 -13.24 -15.74 12.31
CA PRO A 692 -14.06 -14.78 13.03
C PRO A 692 -13.28 -13.50 13.38
N ASP A 693 -13.87 -12.33 13.17
CA ASP A 693 -13.51 -11.10 13.84
C ASP A 693 -14.13 -11.12 15.24
N LEU A 694 -13.30 -11.22 16.25
CA LEU A 694 -13.76 -11.46 17.63
C LEU A 694 -14.41 -10.24 18.26
N LEU A 695 -14.03 -9.04 17.80
CA LEU A 695 -14.61 -7.79 18.29
C LEU A 695 -16.03 -7.60 17.75
N THR A 696 -16.20 -7.71 16.46
CA THR A 696 -17.48 -7.47 15.77
C THR A 696 -18.33 -8.73 15.61
N GLY A 697 -17.72 -9.93 15.72
CA GLY A 697 -18.37 -11.23 15.50
C GLY A 697 -18.77 -11.47 14.04
N VAL A 698 -18.17 -10.75 13.10
CA VAL A 698 -18.26 -11.02 11.66
C VAL A 698 -17.38 -12.21 11.34
N ILE A 699 -17.84 -13.11 10.48
CA ILE A 699 -17.13 -14.34 10.09
C ILE A 699 -16.80 -14.27 8.60
N PHE A 700 -15.52 -14.34 8.27
CA PHE A 700 -15.10 -14.56 6.89
C PHE A 700 -15.12 -16.05 6.57
N LEU A 701 -15.69 -16.42 5.43
CA LEU A 701 -15.70 -17.78 4.90
C LEU A 701 -15.00 -17.80 3.54
N GLY A 702 -13.93 -18.59 3.39
CA GLY A 702 -13.24 -18.76 2.12
C GLY A 702 -14.10 -19.46 1.06
N ASN A 703 -13.68 -19.34 -0.19
CA ASN A 703 -14.32 -19.98 -1.34
C ASN A 703 -13.25 -20.54 -2.29
N ILE A 704 -13.00 -21.84 -2.19
CA ILE A 704 -11.96 -22.53 -2.95
C ILE A 704 -12.24 -22.59 -4.46
N ASN A 705 -13.47 -22.26 -4.90
CA ASN A 705 -13.91 -22.28 -6.30
C ASN A 705 -13.75 -20.92 -7.02
N LEU A 706 -13.05 -19.98 -6.43
CA LEU A 706 -12.83 -18.67 -7.05
C LEU A 706 -11.96 -18.78 -8.29
N ARG A 707 -12.30 -17.94 -9.27
CA ARG A 707 -11.53 -17.77 -10.50
C ARG A 707 -10.84 -16.42 -10.51
N PRO A 708 -9.68 -16.27 -11.20
CA PRO A 708 -9.06 -14.97 -11.40
C PRO A 708 -9.97 -14.02 -12.17
N SER A 709 -9.88 -12.74 -11.84
CA SER A 709 -10.50 -11.68 -12.64
C SER A 709 -9.53 -11.26 -13.75
N TYR A 710 -10.03 -11.06 -14.96
CA TYR A 710 -9.26 -10.51 -16.08
C TYR A 710 -9.79 -9.14 -16.46
N ILE A 711 -8.88 -8.20 -16.73
CA ILE A 711 -9.25 -6.81 -16.93
C ILE A 711 -8.56 -6.25 -18.17
N ASP A 712 -9.36 -5.70 -19.09
CA ASP A 712 -8.90 -4.87 -20.18
C ASP A 712 -8.91 -3.41 -19.72
N ASN A 713 -7.75 -2.74 -19.82
CA ASN A 713 -7.56 -1.36 -19.40
C ASN A 713 -7.27 -0.47 -20.59
N LEU A 714 -7.97 0.65 -20.69
CA LEU A 714 -7.73 1.73 -21.65
C LEU A 714 -7.52 3.02 -20.89
N ASP A 715 -6.44 3.72 -21.18
CA ASP A 715 -6.09 4.99 -20.54
C ASP A 715 -5.77 6.04 -21.60
N PHE A 716 -6.23 7.27 -21.35
CA PHE A 716 -5.88 8.46 -22.11
C PHE A 716 -5.41 9.54 -21.14
N ARG A 717 -4.33 10.27 -21.47
CA ARG A 717 -3.86 11.40 -20.66
C ARG A 717 -3.29 12.50 -21.54
N TYR A 718 -3.77 13.71 -21.31
CA TYR A 718 -3.18 14.96 -21.80
C TYR A 718 -2.46 15.65 -20.65
N GLU A 719 -1.19 15.99 -20.82
CA GLU A 719 -0.36 16.57 -19.77
C GLU A 719 0.51 17.71 -20.30
N VAL A 720 0.56 18.79 -19.53
CA VAL A 720 1.37 19.98 -19.79
C VAL A 720 2.25 20.26 -18.59
N TYR A 721 3.54 20.36 -18.81
CA TYR A 721 4.54 20.66 -17.79
C TYR A 721 5.01 22.10 -17.92
N GLY A 722 5.04 22.84 -16.82
CA GLY A 722 5.53 24.20 -16.73
C GLY A 722 6.84 24.27 -15.96
N ASN A 723 7.42 25.46 -15.90
CA ASN A 723 8.57 25.73 -15.03
C ASN A 723 8.20 25.68 -13.55
N GLN A 724 9.18 25.51 -12.65
CA GLN A 724 8.98 25.54 -11.19
C GLN A 724 7.94 24.51 -10.69
N ASN A 725 8.03 23.27 -11.18
CA ASN A 725 7.18 22.14 -10.77
C ASN A 725 5.67 22.33 -11.05
N GLN A 726 5.31 23.22 -12.02
CA GLN A 726 3.93 23.41 -12.43
C GLN A 726 3.53 22.34 -13.43
N MET A 727 2.29 21.87 -13.33
CA MET A 727 1.73 20.95 -14.30
C MET A 727 0.20 21.04 -14.33
N LEU A 728 -0.35 20.62 -15.46
CA LEU A 728 -1.76 20.35 -15.64
C LEU A 728 -1.92 19.04 -16.38
N ALA A 729 -2.75 18.13 -15.86
CA ALA A 729 -3.07 16.90 -16.53
C ALA A 729 -4.57 16.60 -16.48
N LEU A 730 -5.06 16.04 -17.57
CA LEU A 730 -6.41 15.50 -17.73
C LEU A 730 -6.27 14.03 -18.14
N SER A 731 -6.88 13.13 -17.39
CA SER A 731 -6.87 11.71 -17.69
C SER A 731 -8.29 11.17 -17.80
N GLY A 732 -8.52 10.23 -18.70
CA GLY A 732 -9.70 9.38 -18.77
C GLY A 732 -9.29 7.92 -18.81
N PHE A 733 -10.03 7.06 -18.13
CA PHE A 733 -9.76 5.62 -18.16
C PHE A 733 -11.05 4.81 -18.23
N TYR A 734 -10.95 3.66 -18.90
CA TYR A 734 -12.01 2.66 -18.97
C TYR A 734 -11.42 1.29 -18.64
N LYS A 735 -12.13 0.53 -17.81
CA LYS A 735 -11.75 -0.82 -17.40
C LYS A 735 -12.93 -1.76 -17.56
N ASN A 736 -12.70 -2.88 -18.25
CA ASN A 736 -13.68 -3.94 -18.43
C ASN A 736 -13.22 -5.20 -17.72
N PHE A 737 -14.01 -5.66 -16.76
CA PHE A 737 -13.71 -6.81 -15.90
C PHE A 737 -14.51 -8.03 -16.35
N LYS A 738 -13.84 -9.14 -16.44
CA LYS A 738 -14.42 -10.46 -16.50
C LYS A 738 -14.19 -11.17 -15.17
N ASP A 739 -15.23 -11.81 -14.63
CA ASP A 739 -15.21 -12.53 -13.34
C ASP A 739 -14.68 -11.68 -12.14
N PRO A 740 -15.12 -10.41 -11.93
CA PRO A 740 -14.67 -9.63 -10.79
C PRO A 740 -15.05 -10.32 -9.47
N ILE A 741 -14.14 -10.22 -8.45
CA ILE A 741 -14.33 -10.83 -7.15
C ILE A 741 -14.77 -9.75 -6.15
N GLU A 742 -15.82 -10.00 -5.39
CA GLU A 742 -16.31 -9.14 -4.33
C GLU A 742 -16.63 -9.93 -3.06
N LEU A 743 -16.54 -9.25 -1.91
CA LEU A 743 -16.94 -9.79 -0.61
C LEU A 743 -18.44 -9.51 -0.40
N VAL A 744 -19.23 -10.56 -0.35
CA VAL A 744 -20.69 -10.49 -0.27
C VAL A 744 -21.14 -11.04 1.10
N ALA A 745 -22.12 -10.38 1.72
CA ALA A 745 -22.77 -10.93 2.93
C ALA A 745 -23.44 -12.26 2.58
N PHE A 746 -23.11 -13.32 3.32
CA PHE A 746 -23.64 -14.64 3.06
C PHE A 746 -25.03 -14.79 3.72
N SER A 747 -25.93 -15.28 2.96
CA SER A 747 -27.32 -15.73 3.19
C SER A 747 -28.12 -15.33 4.45
N VAL A 748 -29.41 -15.49 4.31
CA VAL A 748 -30.46 -15.27 5.29
C VAL A 748 -30.27 -16.00 6.65
N ILE A 749 -29.52 -17.10 6.67
CA ILE A 749 -29.35 -17.94 7.88
C ILE A 749 -28.20 -17.41 8.77
N ALA A 750 -27.22 -16.69 8.23
CA ALA A 750 -26.07 -16.21 8.95
C ALA A 750 -25.66 -14.79 8.49
N PRO A 751 -26.32 -13.74 9.00
CA PRO A 751 -26.17 -12.36 8.52
C PRO A 751 -24.79 -11.76 8.83
N ASN A 752 -24.01 -12.39 9.68
CA ASN A 752 -22.66 -12.01 10.05
C ASN A 752 -21.57 -12.74 9.24
N GLN A 753 -21.92 -13.61 8.28
CA GLN A 753 -20.95 -14.29 7.42
C GLN A 753 -20.75 -13.57 6.10
N PHE A 754 -19.49 -13.48 5.68
CA PHE A 754 -19.06 -12.87 4.43
C PHE A 754 -18.19 -13.85 3.65
N THR A 755 -18.44 -13.95 2.33
CA THR A 755 -17.68 -14.83 1.43
C THR A 755 -17.30 -14.10 0.15
N PRO A 756 -16.10 -14.32 -0.41
CA PRO A 756 -15.73 -13.80 -1.71
C PRO A 756 -16.45 -14.60 -2.82
N ARG A 757 -16.96 -13.89 -3.82
CA ARG A 757 -17.63 -14.47 -4.99
C ARG A 757 -17.21 -13.79 -6.28
N ASN A 758 -17.20 -14.54 -7.39
CA ASN A 758 -17.10 -13.97 -8.72
C ASN A 758 -18.49 -13.48 -9.19
N SER A 759 -18.54 -12.28 -9.74
CA SER A 759 -19.66 -11.73 -10.50
C SER A 759 -19.39 -11.85 -12.01
N PRO A 760 -20.42 -11.81 -12.89
CA PRO A 760 -20.20 -12.06 -14.32
C PRO A 760 -19.29 -11.05 -15.01
N SER A 761 -19.48 -9.75 -14.77
CA SER A 761 -18.70 -8.67 -15.38
C SER A 761 -18.86 -7.37 -14.60
N ALA A 762 -17.89 -6.48 -14.76
CA ALA A 762 -17.99 -5.11 -14.30
C ALA A 762 -17.32 -4.15 -15.29
N GLU A 763 -17.76 -2.91 -15.28
CA GLU A 763 -17.19 -1.80 -16.05
C GLU A 763 -16.91 -0.63 -15.11
N VAL A 764 -15.79 0.04 -15.34
CA VAL A 764 -15.39 1.24 -14.60
C VAL A 764 -14.94 2.30 -15.59
N LEU A 765 -15.53 3.49 -15.52
CA LEU A 765 -15.17 4.67 -16.30
C LEU A 765 -14.82 5.80 -15.34
N GLY A 766 -13.70 6.47 -15.56
CA GLY A 766 -13.31 7.59 -14.71
C GLY A 766 -12.57 8.69 -15.44
N PHE A 767 -12.62 9.89 -14.83
CA PHE A 767 -11.90 11.07 -15.27
C PHE A 767 -11.09 11.63 -14.09
N GLU A 768 -9.85 12.03 -14.37
CA GLU A 768 -8.95 12.61 -13.38
C GLU A 768 -8.45 13.96 -13.89
N PHE A 769 -8.49 14.96 -13.02
CA PHE A 769 -7.87 16.27 -13.20
C PHE A 769 -6.75 16.45 -12.19
N GLU A 770 -5.58 16.89 -12.62
CA GLU A 770 -4.46 17.27 -11.76
C GLU A 770 -3.96 18.65 -12.16
N GLY A 771 -3.85 19.55 -11.21
CA GLY A 771 -3.31 20.89 -11.41
C GLY A 771 -2.35 21.28 -10.29
N ARG A 772 -1.15 21.73 -10.67
CA ARG A 772 -0.15 22.33 -9.75
C ARG A 772 0.26 23.68 -10.32
N LYS A 773 -0.01 24.75 -9.59
CA LYS A 773 0.25 26.10 -10.05
C LYS A 773 0.71 27.00 -8.90
N ASN A 774 1.80 27.76 -9.09
CA ASN A 774 2.15 28.86 -8.18
C ASN A 774 1.42 30.16 -8.59
N PHE A 775 1.29 31.06 -7.65
CA PHE A 775 0.59 32.34 -7.85
C PHE A 775 1.53 33.48 -8.29
N GLY A 776 2.80 33.21 -8.61
CA GLY A 776 3.77 34.20 -9.13
C GLY A 776 3.32 34.88 -10.43
N PHE A 777 2.39 34.25 -11.16
CA PHE A 777 1.77 34.88 -12.35
C PHE A 777 0.83 36.04 -12.00
N MET A 778 0.32 36.11 -10.77
CA MET A 778 -0.55 37.20 -10.31
C MET A 778 0.27 38.34 -9.73
N ALA A 779 1.27 38.01 -8.90
CA ALA A 779 2.19 38.97 -8.30
C ALA A 779 3.48 38.25 -7.86
N GLU A 780 4.65 38.90 -8.01
CA GLU A 780 5.95 38.35 -7.60
C GLU A 780 5.98 38.00 -6.10
N SER A 781 5.25 38.75 -5.27
CA SER A 781 5.12 38.45 -3.82
C SER A 781 4.38 37.15 -3.50
N LEU A 782 3.66 36.58 -4.48
CA LEU A 782 2.90 35.34 -4.34
C LEU A 782 3.59 34.14 -5.00
N LYS A 783 4.82 34.27 -5.47
CA LYS A 783 5.58 33.19 -6.15
C LYS A 783 5.80 31.96 -5.25
N ASP A 784 5.87 32.17 -3.94
CA ASP A 784 6.08 31.14 -2.93
C ASP A 784 4.77 30.45 -2.51
N LEU A 785 3.62 30.96 -2.97
CA LEU A 785 2.29 30.37 -2.75
C LEU A 785 1.93 29.50 -3.95
N SER A 786 1.51 28.26 -3.70
CA SER A 786 1.11 27.29 -4.73
C SER A 786 -0.17 26.57 -4.35
N LEU A 787 -0.97 26.24 -5.37
CA LEU A 787 -2.16 25.41 -5.27
C LEU A 787 -1.93 24.08 -5.99
N ASN A 788 -2.21 23.00 -5.29
CA ASN A 788 -2.24 21.65 -5.84
C ASN A 788 -3.67 21.13 -5.74
N VAL A 789 -4.27 20.69 -6.84
CA VAL A 789 -5.64 20.18 -6.87
C VAL A 789 -5.68 18.90 -7.68
N ASN A 790 -6.27 17.86 -7.10
CA ASN A 790 -6.55 16.59 -7.76
C ASN A 790 -8.03 16.26 -7.58
N VAL A 791 -8.72 16.01 -8.69
CA VAL A 791 -10.12 15.59 -8.69
C VAL A 791 -10.27 14.36 -9.54
N SER A 792 -10.89 13.33 -9.00
CA SER A 792 -11.27 12.13 -9.73
C SER A 792 -12.76 11.92 -9.63
N VAL A 793 -13.43 11.64 -10.74
CA VAL A 793 -14.85 11.26 -10.81
C VAL A 793 -14.93 9.92 -11.51
N ILE A 794 -15.55 8.93 -10.86
CA ILE A 794 -15.48 7.53 -11.27
C ILE A 794 -16.87 6.91 -11.16
N GLY A 795 -17.34 6.29 -12.23
CA GLY A 795 -18.56 5.49 -12.24
C GLY A 795 -18.22 4.00 -12.49
N SER A 796 -18.94 3.13 -11.80
CA SER A 796 -18.83 1.69 -12.02
C SER A 796 -20.19 1.03 -12.18
N LYS A 797 -20.21 -0.10 -12.87
CA LYS A 797 -21.37 -0.99 -12.97
C LYS A 797 -20.88 -2.43 -12.91
N ILE A 798 -21.40 -3.20 -11.97
CA ILE A 798 -21.21 -4.64 -11.90
C ILE A 798 -22.53 -5.35 -12.19
N LYS A 799 -22.47 -6.41 -12.96
CA LYS A 799 -23.60 -7.27 -13.25
C LYS A 799 -23.74 -8.30 -12.12
N MET A 800 -24.92 -8.34 -11.48
CA MET A 800 -25.19 -9.28 -10.41
C MET A 800 -25.43 -10.68 -10.96
N ASN A 801 -25.04 -11.71 -10.18
CA ASN A 801 -25.36 -13.10 -10.44
C ASN A 801 -26.89 -13.31 -10.41
N GLN A 802 -27.42 -14.10 -11.34
CA GLN A 802 -28.83 -14.42 -11.48
C GLN A 802 -29.06 -15.92 -11.28
N GLY A 803 -30.16 -16.30 -10.69
CA GLY A 803 -30.56 -17.68 -10.42
C GLY A 803 -31.10 -17.87 -8.99
N ILE A 804 -31.53 -19.08 -8.69
CA ILE A 804 -32.08 -19.44 -7.35
C ILE A 804 -30.97 -19.24 -6.30
N ASN A 805 -31.25 -18.41 -5.27
CA ASN A 805 -30.30 -18.05 -4.21
C ASN A 805 -29.09 -17.24 -4.70
N GLU A 806 -29.16 -16.62 -5.88
CA GLU A 806 -28.18 -15.68 -6.36
C GLU A 806 -28.55 -14.24 -6.01
N GLU A 807 -27.59 -13.31 -6.13
CA GLU A 807 -27.72 -11.95 -5.61
C GLU A 807 -28.95 -11.19 -6.14
N PHE A 808 -29.12 -11.17 -7.47
CA PHE A 808 -30.20 -10.41 -8.11
C PHE A 808 -31.59 -10.89 -7.70
N ASP A 809 -31.83 -12.23 -7.76
CA ASP A 809 -33.13 -12.80 -7.45
C ASP A 809 -33.42 -12.74 -5.93
N SER A 810 -32.39 -12.89 -5.09
CA SER A 810 -32.47 -12.68 -3.66
C SER A 810 -32.85 -11.23 -3.32
N ARG A 811 -32.25 -10.24 -3.95
CA ARG A 811 -32.60 -8.82 -3.77
C ARG A 811 -34.06 -8.54 -4.17
N LYS A 812 -34.54 -9.15 -5.26
CA LYS A 812 -35.97 -9.04 -5.66
C LYS A 812 -36.91 -9.64 -4.65
N THR A 813 -36.57 -10.81 -4.10
CA THR A 813 -37.39 -11.50 -3.09
C THR A 813 -37.57 -10.62 -1.86
N PHE A 814 -36.54 -9.93 -1.42
CA PHE A 814 -36.54 -9.05 -0.24
C PHE A 814 -36.67 -7.56 -0.57
N ALA A 815 -37.08 -7.21 -1.80
CA ALA A 815 -37.36 -5.85 -2.16
C ALA A 815 -38.55 -5.27 -1.38
N ARG A 816 -38.45 -4.02 -0.95
CA ARG A 816 -39.54 -3.29 -0.30
C ARG A 816 -40.62 -2.92 -1.33
N ASP A 817 -41.82 -2.63 -0.86
CA ASP A 817 -42.88 -2.18 -1.74
C ASP A 817 -42.50 -0.88 -2.45
N GLY A 818 -42.59 -0.90 -3.79
CA GLY A 818 -42.18 0.23 -4.63
C GLY A 818 -40.64 0.28 -4.95
N GLU A 819 -39.82 -0.60 -4.38
CA GLU A 819 -38.39 -0.69 -4.72
C GLU A 819 -38.19 -1.40 -6.06
N VAL A 820 -37.43 -0.81 -6.96
CA VAL A 820 -37.05 -1.39 -8.26
C VAL A 820 -35.62 -1.91 -8.22
N ILE A 821 -35.46 -3.23 -8.26
CA ILE A 821 -34.12 -3.85 -8.29
C ILE A 821 -33.63 -3.92 -9.75
N LYS A 822 -32.49 -3.26 -10.01
CA LYS A 822 -31.76 -3.35 -11.29
C LYS A 822 -30.87 -4.60 -11.26
N ASP A 823 -30.50 -5.11 -12.42
CA ASP A 823 -29.56 -6.25 -12.56
C ASP A 823 -28.09 -5.83 -12.41
N THR A 824 -27.84 -4.55 -12.20
CA THR A 824 -26.53 -3.95 -12.00
C THR A 824 -26.53 -3.04 -10.77
N ARG A 825 -25.36 -2.94 -10.13
CA ARG A 825 -25.08 -2.01 -9.02
C ARG A 825 -23.66 -1.43 -9.14
N GLU A 826 -23.25 -0.63 -8.19
CA GLU A 826 -21.87 -0.13 -8.05
C GLU A 826 -20.90 -1.27 -7.64
N LEU A 827 -19.66 -1.16 -8.06
CA LEU A 827 -18.57 -2.06 -7.66
C LEU A 827 -18.16 -1.77 -6.22
N GLN A 828 -17.97 -2.83 -5.42
CA GLN A 828 -17.52 -2.73 -4.03
C GLN A 828 -16.17 -2.02 -3.93
N GLY A 829 -16.04 -1.13 -2.94
CA GLY A 829 -14.82 -0.37 -2.68
C GLY A 829 -14.58 0.81 -3.63
N GLN A 830 -15.40 0.96 -4.68
CA GLN A 830 -15.25 2.04 -5.65
C GLN A 830 -15.88 3.34 -5.12
N SER A 831 -15.06 4.38 -5.03
CA SER A 831 -15.51 5.71 -4.65
C SER A 831 -15.97 6.52 -5.87
N PRO A 832 -17.16 7.16 -5.85
CA PRO A 832 -17.65 7.92 -6.99
C PRO A 832 -16.86 9.20 -7.26
N PHE A 833 -16.22 9.76 -6.24
CA PHE A 833 -15.29 10.89 -6.42
C PHE A 833 -14.25 10.94 -5.32
N LEU A 834 -13.09 11.51 -5.67
CA LEU A 834 -11.98 11.82 -4.79
C LEU A 834 -11.54 13.26 -5.05
N ILE A 835 -11.37 14.06 -4.01
CA ILE A 835 -10.88 15.44 -4.12
C ILE A 835 -9.75 15.63 -3.12
N ASN A 836 -8.61 16.08 -3.63
CA ASN A 836 -7.46 16.51 -2.83
C ASN A 836 -7.12 17.94 -3.25
N ALA A 837 -7.06 18.86 -2.30
CA ALA A 837 -6.65 20.24 -2.54
C ALA A 837 -5.65 20.68 -1.47
N GLY A 838 -4.54 21.26 -1.88
CA GLY A 838 -3.50 21.75 -1.00
C GLY A 838 -3.08 23.16 -1.38
N LEU A 839 -3.18 24.09 -0.46
CA LEU A 839 -2.63 25.43 -0.57
C LEU A 839 -1.34 25.49 0.24
N ASN A 840 -0.20 25.67 -0.44
CA ASN A 840 1.13 25.62 0.17
C ASN A 840 1.85 26.95 0.00
N TYR A 841 2.48 27.44 1.07
CA TYR A 841 3.42 28.56 1.06
C TYR A 841 4.80 28.03 1.45
N ASN A 842 5.78 28.20 0.57
CA ASN A 842 7.16 27.74 0.77
C ASN A 842 8.14 28.87 0.47
N ASN A 843 8.70 29.50 1.52
CA ASN A 843 9.73 30.50 1.42
C ASN A 843 11.06 29.95 1.93
N THR A 844 11.93 29.55 1.00
CA THR A 844 13.23 28.93 1.30
C THR A 844 14.19 29.92 1.97
N THR A 845 14.10 31.22 1.67
CA THR A 845 14.96 32.27 2.26
C THR A 845 14.72 32.40 3.76
N PHE A 846 13.45 32.35 4.17
CA PHE A 846 13.10 32.35 5.58
C PHE A 846 13.05 30.96 6.19
N GLY A 847 13.24 29.89 5.40
CA GLY A 847 13.09 28.49 5.83
C GLY A 847 11.70 28.23 6.41
N LEU A 848 10.65 28.85 5.84
CA LEU A 848 9.26 28.74 6.29
C LEU A 848 8.46 27.95 5.27
N GLU A 849 7.82 26.90 5.73
CA GLU A 849 6.90 26.10 4.94
C GLU A 849 5.61 25.88 5.71
N THR A 850 4.47 26.17 5.08
CA THR A 850 3.15 25.96 5.68
C THR A 850 2.14 25.58 4.61
N GLY A 851 1.14 24.78 4.99
CA GLY A 851 0.14 24.32 4.05
C GLY A 851 -1.19 23.96 4.71
N LEU A 852 -2.24 24.10 3.94
CA LEU A 852 -3.60 23.67 4.29
C LEU A 852 -4.04 22.63 3.26
N PHE A 853 -4.42 21.44 3.71
CA PHE A 853 -4.75 20.31 2.87
C PHE A 853 -6.16 19.82 3.15
N TYR A 854 -6.98 19.77 2.13
CA TYR A 854 -8.32 19.18 2.17
C TYR A 854 -8.36 17.89 1.37
N ASN A 855 -8.95 16.85 1.96
CA ASN A 855 -9.16 15.56 1.33
C ASN A 855 -10.58 15.08 1.61
N VAL A 856 -11.29 14.61 0.58
CA VAL A 856 -12.59 13.97 0.71
C VAL A 856 -12.73 12.84 -0.29
N GLN A 857 -13.35 11.76 0.19
CA GLN A 857 -13.75 10.60 -0.59
C GLN A 857 -15.28 10.52 -0.56
N GLY A 858 -15.91 10.22 -1.70
CA GLY A 858 -17.36 10.06 -1.81
C GLY A 858 -17.90 8.83 -1.09
N LYS A 859 -19.22 8.75 -0.95
CA LYS A 859 -19.93 7.59 -0.40
C LYS A 859 -19.53 6.32 -1.16
N THR A 860 -19.05 5.29 -0.46
CA THR A 860 -18.41 4.11 -1.06
C THR A 860 -19.07 2.84 -0.54
N LEU A 861 -19.46 1.92 -1.43
CA LEU A 861 -20.01 0.61 -1.07
C LEU A 861 -18.95 -0.22 -0.34
N GLU A 862 -19.15 -0.49 0.96
CA GLU A 862 -18.25 -1.24 1.82
C GLU A 862 -18.62 -2.74 1.86
N VAL A 863 -19.90 -3.03 2.05
CA VAL A 863 -20.43 -4.39 2.11
C VAL A 863 -21.57 -4.53 1.11
N VAL A 864 -21.47 -5.54 0.28
CA VAL A 864 -22.54 -5.93 -0.65
C VAL A 864 -23.58 -6.72 0.11
N GLY A 865 -24.79 -6.17 0.20
CA GLY A 865 -25.92 -6.83 0.84
C GLY A 865 -26.44 -8.02 0.05
N PHE A 866 -26.97 -8.99 0.74
CA PHE A 866 -27.56 -10.21 0.17
C PHE A 866 -28.81 -10.61 0.97
N GLY A 867 -29.89 -10.92 0.27
CA GLY A 867 -31.15 -11.31 0.92
C GLY A 867 -31.76 -10.18 1.75
N GLN A 868 -31.97 -10.44 3.03
CA GLN A 868 -32.42 -9.44 4.01
C GLN A 868 -31.34 -8.44 4.44
N ASN A 869 -30.05 -8.75 4.19
CA ASN A 869 -28.98 -7.84 4.54
C ASN A 869 -28.91 -6.69 3.52
N PRO A 870 -29.09 -5.42 3.91
CA PRO A 870 -28.94 -4.30 2.99
C PRO A 870 -27.46 -3.97 2.73
N ASP A 871 -27.21 -3.17 1.68
CA ASP A 871 -25.86 -2.67 1.40
C ASP A 871 -25.36 -1.75 2.52
N VAL A 872 -24.06 -1.74 2.74
CA VAL A 872 -23.41 -0.84 3.69
C VAL A 872 -22.48 0.12 2.95
N TYR A 873 -22.59 1.41 3.27
CA TYR A 873 -21.76 2.46 2.65
C TYR A 873 -20.95 3.22 3.67
N VAL A 874 -19.65 3.34 3.42
CA VAL A 874 -18.78 4.32 4.07
C VAL A 874 -19.28 5.72 3.68
N GLN A 875 -19.52 6.56 4.66
CA GLN A 875 -19.95 7.95 4.42
C GLN A 875 -18.74 8.84 4.09
N PRO A 876 -18.93 9.94 3.35
CA PRO A 876 -17.85 10.88 3.06
C PRO A 876 -17.17 11.36 4.35
N PHE A 877 -15.82 11.38 4.31
CA PHE A 877 -15.00 11.88 5.41
C PHE A 877 -14.23 13.11 4.93
N ASN A 878 -14.62 14.29 5.43
CA ASN A 878 -14.04 15.57 5.08
C ASN A 878 -12.83 15.84 5.98
N SER A 879 -11.63 15.64 5.47
CA SER A 879 -10.39 15.83 6.24
C SER A 879 -9.75 17.17 5.85
N LEU A 880 -9.72 18.13 6.78
CA LEU A 880 -8.94 19.35 6.66
C LEU A 880 -7.75 19.29 7.61
N ASN A 881 -6.54 19.47 7.07
CA ASN A 881 -5.28 19.34 7.80
C ASN A 881 -4.42 20.59 7.59
N PHE A 882 -3.70 20.99 8.62
CA PHE A 882 -2.75 22.10 8.57
C PHE A 882 -1.35 21.61 8.92
N ASN A 883 -0.37 22.11 8.20
CA ASN A 883 1.04 21.84 8.46
C ASN A 883 1.85 23.13 8.47
N PHE A 884 2.79 23.22 9.40
CA PHE A 884 3.73 24.31 9.54
C PHE A 884 5.11 23.72 9.84
N SER A 885 6.14 24.18 9.14
CA SER A 885 7.53 23.83 9.37
C SER A 885 8.42 25.05 9.29
N LYS A 886 9.35 25.17 10.22
CA LYS A 886 10.33 26.25 10.27
C LYS A 886 11.71 25.66 10.41
N THR A 887 12.55 25.88 9.41
CA THR A 887 13.97 25.55 9.44
C THR A 887 14.75 26.66 10.15
N MET A 888 15.72 26.29 10.97
CA MET A 888 16.47 27.16 11.85
C MET A 888 17.96 26.77 11.89
N GLY A 889 18.77 27.58 12.55
CA GLY A 889 20.21 27.37 12.71
C GLY A 889 21.03 28.02 11.61
N LYS A 890 22.34 28.18 11.86
CA LYS A 890 23.29 28.90 10.95
C LYS A 890 23.38 28.26 9.55
N ASN A 891 23.11 26.95 9.44
CA ASN A 891 23.21 26.17 8.21
C ASN A 891 21.87 25.50 7.87
N ASN A 892 20.73 26.00 8.37
CA ASN A 892 19.43 25.37 8.23
C ASN A 892 19.41 23.90 8.71
N ASN A 893 20.17 23.60 9.76
CA ASN A 893 20.44 22.25 10.21
C ASN A 893 19.41 21.72 11.25
N SER A 894 18.43 22.52 11.63
CA SER A 894 17.36 22.08 12.53
C SER A 894 16.01 22.55 12.03
N SER A 895 14.95 21.83 12.37
CA SER A 895 13.59 22.21 12.02
C SER A 895 12.60 21.92 13.16
N ILE A 896 11.60 22.78 13.28
CA ILE A 896 10.41 22.56 14.12
C ILE A 896 9.21 22.41 13.17
N SER A 897 8.38 21.42 13.42
CA SER A 897 7.13 21.19 12.68
C SER A 897 5.95 21.12 13.61
N LEU A 898 4.82 21.69 13.19
CA LEU A 898 3.51 21.58 13.83
C LEU A 898 2.53 21.06 12.80
N LYS A 899 1.77 20.04 13.17
CA LYS A 899 0.74 19.46 12.33
C LYS A 899 -0.58 19.39 13.09
N VAL A 900 -1.68 19.73 12.42
CA VAL A 900 -3.04 19.58 12.93
C VAL A 900 -3.84 18.75 11.93
N ASP A 901 -4.26 17.56 12.34
CA ASP A 901 -5.07 16.65 11.51
C ASP A 901 -6.54 16.70 11.91
N ASN A 902 -7.41 16.54 10.89
CA ASN A 902 -8.86 16.50 11.06
C ASN A 902 -9.41 17.71 11.83
N ILE A 903 -9.08 18.92 11.37
CA ILE A 903 -9.51 20.21 11.98
C ILE A 903 -11.04 20.29 12.08
N LEU A 904 -11.76 19.69 11.13
CA LEU A 904 -13.23 19.67 11.10
C LEU A 904 -13.84 18.71 12.13
N ALA A 905 -13.00 17.93 12.85
CA ALA A 905 -13.43 16.90 13.82
C ALA A 905 -14.47 15.93 13.23
N GLU A 906 -14.36 15.62 11.94
CA GLU A 906 -15.27 14.75 11.21
C GLU A 906 -15.27 13.34 11.82
N LYS A 907 -16.44 12.69 11.83
CA LYS A 907 -16.63 11.30 12.28
C LYS A 907 -16.42 10.32 11.15
N ARG A 908 -15.91 9.15 11.44
CA ARG A 908 -15.87 8.03 10.50
C ARG A 908 -17.10 7.16 10.73
N GLN A 909 -17.91 6.99 9.70
CA GLN A 909 -19.18 6.30 9.80
C GLN A 909 -19.47 5.47 8.56
N SER A 910 -19.97 4.25 8.77
CA SER A 910 -20.56 3.39 7.74
C SER A 910 -22.02 3.14 8.08
N LEU A 911 -22.89 3.31 7.10
CA LEU A 911 -24.34 3.20 7.27
C LEU A 911 -24.92 2.13 6.36
N TYR A 912 -25.89 1.40 6.87
CA TYR A 912 -26.82 0.60 6.06
C TYR A 912 -27.66 1.51 5.17
N ASP A 913 -27.82 1.11 3.92
CA ASP A 913 -28.67 1.78 2.93
C ASP A 913 -29.80 0.83 2.48
N SER A 914 -31.03 1.17 2.81
CA SER A 914 -32.20 0.39 2.44
C SER A 914 -33.33 1.31 1.99
N PHE A 915 -34.06 0.90 0.97
CA PHE A 915 -35.15 1.68 0.37
C PHE A 915 -36.19 2.05 1.41
N GLY A 916 -36.46 3.37 1.57
CA GLY A 916 -37.47 3.90 2.48
C GLY A 916 -37.09 3.88 3.97
N ALA A 917 -35.94 3.31 4.35
CA ALA A 917 -35.49 3.24 5.74
C ALA A 917 -34.54 4.38 6.12
N ALA A 918 -34.52 4.73 7.39
CA ALA A 918 -33.47 5.57 7.94
C ALA A 918 -32.13 4.81 7.98
N GLY A 919 -31.01 5.51 7.65
CA GLY A 919 -29.67 4.91 7.74
C GLY A 919 -29.33 4.47 9.18
N ARG A 920 -28.87 3.23 9.34
CA ARG A 920 -28.44 2.64 10.64
C ARG A 920 -26.94 2.42 10.63
N SER A 921 -26.29 2.65 11.78
CA SER A 921 -24.84 2.52 11.91
C SER A 921 -24.40 1.04 11.79
N PHE A 922 -23.60 0.76 10.72
CA PHE A 922 -22.78 -0.45 10.68
C PHE A 922 -21.55 -0.27 11.56
N SER A 923 -20.87 0.90 11.43
CA SER A 923 -19.78 1.29 12.32
C SER A 923 -19.76 2.82 12.50
N LEU A 924 -19.39 3.27 13.71
CA LEU A 924 -19.19 4.69 14.03
C LEU A 924 -18.03 4.86 14.97
N ARG A 925 -17.09 5.75 14.62
CA ARG A 925 -15.97 6.15 15.50
C ARG A 925 -15.66 7.65 15.35
N GLN A 926 -15.14 8.25 16.42
CA GLN A 926 -14.84 9.68 16.49
C GLN A 926 -13.34 9.91 16.68
N PRO A 927 -12.56 10.09 15.60
CA PRO A 927 -11.12 10.28 15.72
C PRO A 927 -10.72 11.61 16.36
N GLY A 928 -11.59 12.64 16.35
CA GLY A 928 -11.28 13.97 16.85
C GLY A 928 -10.17 14.68 16.07
N THR A 929 -9.70 15.81 16.61
CA THR A 929 -8.61 16.63 16.05
C THR A 929 -7.29 16.26 16.74
N SER A 930 -6.26 15.94 15.94
CA SER A 930 -4.92 15.58 16.47
C SER A 930 -3.91 16.68 16.19
N PHE A 931 -3.06 16.96 17.17
CA PHE A 931 -1.94 17.92 17.11
C PHE A 931 -0.64 17.13 17.21
N SER A 932 0.35 17.44 16.39
CA SER A 932 1.68 16.83 16.47
C SER A 932 2.75 17.91 16.37
N LEU A 933 3.75 17.83 17.26
CA LEU A 933 4.92 18.69 17.29
C LEU A 933 6.15 17.84 17.03
N GLY A 934 7.00 18.27 16.09
CA GLY A 934 8.25 17.60 15.76
C GLY A 934 9.43 18.54 15.83
N TYR A 935 10.59 17.98 16.19
CA TYR A 935 11.89 18.64 16.10
C TYR A 935 12.87 17.69 15.44
N SER A 936 13.64 18.20 14.47
CA SER A 936 14.74 17.44 13.87
C SER A 936 16.00 18.28 13.81
N ILE A 937 17.15 17.61 13.90
CA ILE A 937 18.48 18.21 13.77
C ILE A 937 19.38 17.33 12.92
N SER A 938 20.03 17.96 11.93
CA SER A 938 21.05 17.33 11.07
C SER A 938 22.44 17.81 11.51
N LEU A 939 23.38 16.85 11.74
CA LEU A 939 24.72 17.07 12.26
C LEU A 939 25.79 16.73 11.23
#